data_47a7f21056d198df615b2da3e64544a7
#
_entry.id   47a7f21056d198df615b2da3e64544a7
#
_cell.length_a   1.000
_cell.length_b   1.000
_cell.length_c   1.000
_cell.angle_alpha   90.00
_cell.angle_beta   90.00
_cell.angle_gamma   90.00
#
_symmetry.space_group_name_H-M   'P 1'
#
loop_
_entity.id
_entity.type
_entity.pdbx_description
1 polymer ?
#
loop_
_entity_poly.entity_id
_entity_poly.type
_entity_poly.pdbx_seq_one_letter_code
_entity_poly.pdbx_strand_id
1 'polypeptide(L)'
;MVTIVKGRDAYTHTVHRPGGQRHETASSDWVPTTCRMCLVGCAVLVQVEDGKVLNVIGNPDSPKNQGRMCAKGKSGIINHYNPNRVTRPLKRTNPEKGIGIDPKWQEIAWEEAIEIISGKMRKVCQEDPRKLYLQLWGGNDLRTWLGALGPAVGTPYIQTGVSPTCGKTIHSIQHITAGGFHTEPDFAHCNYLIDCGTQMGVATREAFNRLVPECAKARERGMKLVVVDPVGNNAAAKADEWLPIRPGTDAAFGLGMLNVLLNEIKIYDAEFLKHHTNAAYLLGANGKYVRDTATGKPLLHDLSDGRVKTYDDPTLKEPALEGEYRVQDQEARPAFVLLKARAAEYPAERVEAITTIPAKTIRRMAREFGEAAQVGATLKIDGVDVPYRPVNVEWMRGPQGHKHAWHHSWSLTLMNLVVGAVGVVGSGHATDVAHNWPVRSWPEAGEDGMLQNRGSAGRAVGNLGAFPGRAVTAPGRWDLFELFPVARHTRTLVPEVFKDPGKYGIDHKIELLIHTPANYVMGGWGDTKAVVDWYKSIDLVVGFALEIHETHELDDIVLPVPTYLEANAFHGSHVDAGTGDALAGDHVGFHHIQQAALKPPEGVRSPVEVMMEIYHRAGILDDVYLVANRSMGLKPPYLLEAGKRYTEAEIFDRHAKSLYGEEHGWDWFKKNGVLVHERDVEERYPGRFIKARIPIYLEHFIGLREELQTVLTAMGLDWDLSDYEPVPNWRPCDSFEQIRRGEIDAIGVSYKLPYAYGAHGNANAWINELCQKLPYSYGVLINTKLAERKGIKDGDTIRLESPVKSVKAVARVTECIHPEVIGIAGNAGHWARGKPLSTGIGVNFNGLLPFDMSKFDVISSALDHCIPLKVYKA
;
A
#
# COMPACT_ATOMS: atom_id res chain seq x y z
N MET A 1 15.56 -0.43 -29.37
CA MET A 1 14.59 -0.25 -30.48
C MET A 1 13.23 -0.68 -29.93
N VAL A 2 12.30 0.22 -29.71
CA VAL A 2 10.98 -0.13 -29.17
C VAL A 2 10.17 -0.73 -30.30
N THR A 3 9.97 -2.05 -30.27
CA THR A 3 9.05 -2.70 -31.21
C THR A 3 7.66 -2.62 -30.60
N ILE A 4 6.87 -1.66 -31.06
CA ILE A 4 5.46 -1.59 -30.74
C ILE A 4 4.79 -2.78 -31.43
N VAL A 5 4.28 -3.73 -30.64
CA VAL A 5 3.45 -4.79 -31.22
C VAL A 5 2.20 -4.11 -31.79
N LYS A 6 2.10 -4.02 -33.10
CA LYS A 6 0.94 -3.43 -33.78
C LYS A 6 -0.31 -4.16 -33.28
N GLY A 7 -1.24 -3.39 -32.70
CA GLY A 7 -2.55 -3.86 -32.36
C GLY A 7 -3.22 -4.51 -33.59
N ARG A 8 -3.90 -5.60 -33.39
CA ARG A 8 -4.69 -6.26 -34.44
C ARG A 8 -5.79 -5.34 -34.92
N ASP A 9 -6.02 -5.29 -36.22
CA ASP A 9 -6.96 -4.37 -36.89
C ASP A 9 -8.45 -4.59 -36.59
N ALA A 10 -8.79 -5.39 -35.68
CA ALA A 10 -10.10 -5.51 -35.01
C ALA A 10 -9.96 -6.55 -33.91
N TYR A 11 -10.64 -6.34 -32.77
CA TYR A 11 -10.81 -7.37 -31.74
C TYR A 11 -11.67 -8.51 -32.27
N THR A 12 -11.11 -9.39 -33.10
CA THR A 12 -11.70 -10.71 -33.38
C THR A 12 -11.23 -11.63 -32.26
N HIS A 13 -12.06 -11.78 -31.22
CA HIS A 13 -11.68 -12.60 -30.06
C HIS A 13 -12.21 -14.00 -30.19
N THR A 14 -11.29 -14.93 -30.08
CA THR A 14 -11.60 -16.33 -29.79
C THR A 14 -11.78 -16.46 -28.27
N VAL A 15 -13.03 -16.52 -27.81
CA VAL A 15 -13.31 -16.76 -26.40
C VAL A 15 -13.10 -18.22 -26.08
N HIS A 16 -12.07 -18.54 -25.28
CA HIS A 16 -11.89 -19.88 -24.72
C HIS A 16 -12.88 -20.09 -23.57
N ARG A 17 -13.90 -20.91 -23.77
CA ARG A 17 -14.71 -21.44 -22.68
C ARG A 17 -13.99 -22.63 -22.03
N PRO A 18 -14.21 -22.86 -20.71
CA PRO A 18 -13.81 -24.12 -20.09
C PRO A 18 -14.48 -25.28 -20.88
N GLY A 19 -13.66 -26.09 -21.54
CA GLY A 19 -14.14 -27.14 -22.43
C GLY A 19 -13.62 -27.08 -23.86
N GLY A 20 -12.79 -26.06 -24.20
CA GLY A 20 -12.01 -26.03 -25.44
C GLY A 20 -12.73 -25.67 -26.72
N GLN A 21 -14.01 -25.25 -26.68
CA GLN A 21 -14.71 -24.75 -27.88
C GLN A 21 -14.35 -23.28 -28.13
N ARG A 22 -13.85 -22.98 -29.33
CA ARG A 22 -13.62 -21.64 -29.84
C ARG A 22 -14.93 -21.11 -30.43
N HIS A 23 -15.41 -19.97 -29.94
CA HIS A 23 -16.49 -19.22 -30.58
C HIS A 23 -15.90 -17.89 -31.08
N GLU A 24 -15.95 -17.71 -32.41
CA GLU A 24 -15.70 -16.39 -32.99
C GLU A 24 -16.99 -15.57 -32.79
N THR A 25 -16.87 -14.47 -32.04
CA THR A 25 -17.95 -13.48 -31.91
C THR A 25 -17.60 -12.26 -32.78
N ALA A 26 -18.60 -11.73 -33.44
CA ALA A 26 -18.44 -10.53 -34.26
C ALA A 26 -17.88 -9.35 -33.43
N SER A 27 -16.95 -8.62 -34.00
CA SER A 27 -16.12 -7.61 -33.34
C SER A 27 -16.87 -6.36 -32.86
N SER A 28 -18.09 -6.14 -33.24
CA SER A 28 -18.85 -4.89 -33.00
C SER A 28 -19.41 -4.72 -31.61
N ASP A 29 -19.50 -5.79 -30.81
CA ASP A 29 -20.26 -5.80 -29.55
C ASP A 29 -19.39 -5.76 -28.30
N TRP A 30 -18.05 -5.78 -28.43
CA TRP A 30 -17.13 -5.83 -27.32
C TRP A 30 -16.35 -4.53 -27.14
N VAL A 31 -16.52 -3.90 -25.97
CA VAL A 31 -15.83 -2.64 -25.61
C VAL A 31 -14.68 -2.96 -24.66
N PRO A 32 -13.41 -2.67 -25.03
CA PRO A 32 -12.28 -2.81 -24.12
C PRO A 32 -12.33 -1.73 -23.06
N THR A 33 -12.21 -2.13 -21.80
CA THR A 33 -12.20 -1.19 -20.65
C THR A 33 -11.45 -1.79 -19.46
N THR A 34 -11.59 -1.19 -18.29
CA THR A 34 -10.93 -1.62 -17.06
C THR A 34 -11.94 -1.92 -15.97
N CYS A 35 -11.81 -3.08 -15.33
CA CYS A 35 -12.57 -3.45 -14.15
C CYS A 35 -12.09 -2.66 -12.93
N ARG A 36 -13.01 -2.00 -12.22
CA ARG A 36 -12.73 -1.22 -11.00
C ARG A 36 -13.38 -1.79 -9.74
N MET A 37 -13.65 -3.09 -9.72
CA MET A 37 -14.19 -3.76 -8.52
C MET A 37 -13.13 -3.94 -7.40
N CYS A 38 -11.86 -3.66 -7.69
CA CYS A 38 -10.76 -3.59 -6.72
C CYS A 38 -9.60 -2.76 -7.29
N LEU A 39 -8.51 -2.61 -6.53
CA LEU A 39 -7.32 -1.85 -6.94
C LEU A 39 -6.60 -2.42 -8.17
N VAL A 40 -6.74 -3.70 -8.47
CA VAL A 40 -5.95 -4.39 -9.50
C VAL A 40 -6.13 -3.77 -10.88
N GLY A 41 -7.33 -3.31 -11.23
CA GLY A 41 -7.56 -2.68 -12.54
C GLY A 41 -7.30 -3.65 -13.69
N CYS A 42 -7.96 -4.81 -13.73
CA CYS A 42 -7.82 -5.77 -14.82
C CYS A 42 -8.41 -5.22 -16.11
N ALA A 43 -7.71 -5.37 -17.24
CA ALA A 43 -8.29 -5.07 -18.54
C ALA A 43 -9.39 -6.08 -18.87
N VAL A 44 -10.54 -5.59 -19.31
CA VAL A 44 -11.73 -6.40 -19.60
C VAL A 44 -12.35 -6.01 -20.92
N LEU A 45 -13.14 -6.93 -21.45
CA LEU A 45 -14.02 -6.71 -22.59
C LEU A 45 -15.46 -6.79 -22.09
N VAL A 46 -16.25 -5.79 -22.44
CA VAL A 46 -17.67 -5.67 -22.07
C VAL A 46 -18.51 -5.86 -23.31
N GLN A 47 -19.39 -6.86 -23.28
CA GLN A 47 -20.38 -7.07 -24.33
C GLN A 47 -21.62 -6.24 -24.06
N VAL A 48 -21.98 -5.39 -25.01
CA VAL A 48 -23.14 -4.50 -24.92
C VAL A 48 -24.08 -4.74 -26.10
N GLU A 49 -25.36 -4.92 -25.81
CA GLU A 49 -26.43 -5.01 -26.82
C GLU A 49 -27.60 -4.14 -26.36
N ASP A 50 -28.09 -3.30 -27.21
CA ASP A 50 -29.21 -2.38 -26.93
C ASP A 50 -29.04 -1.55 -25.64
N GLY A 51 -27.80 -1.12 -25.35
CA GLY A 51 -27.48 -0.35 -24.16
C GLY A 51 -27.47 -1.17 -22.86
N LYS A 52 -27.46 -2.50 -22.93
CA LYS A 52 -27.41 -3.42 -21.79
C LYS A 52 -26.11 -4.21 -21.80
N VAL A 53 -25.50 -4.39 -20.63
CA VAL A 53 -24.34 -5.27 -20.50
C VAL A 53 -24.81 -6.72 -20.46
N LEU A 54 -24.38 -7.51 -21.43
CA LEU A 54 -24.65 -8.95 -21.47
C LEU A 54 -23.56 -9.75 -20.76
N ASN A 55 -22.30 -9.33 -20.89
CA ASN A 55 -21.18 -10.09 -20.33
C ASN A 55 -19.97 -9.17 -20.07
N VAL A 56 -19.12 -9.58 -19.14
CA VAL A 56 -17.81 -8.99 -18.88
C VAL A 56 -16.80 -10.12 -18.78
N ILE A 57 -15.75 -10.09 -19.59
CA ILE A 57 -14.68 -11.08 -19.57
C ILE A 57 -13.33 -10.40 -19.41
N GLY A 58 -12.30 -11.14 -18.99
CA GLY A 58 -10.92 -10.63 -19.02
C GLY A 58 -10.47 -10.40 -20.46
N ASN A 59 -9.72 -9.32 -20.71
CA ASN A 59 -9.12 -9.07 -22.01
C ASN A 59 -7.91 -10.02 -22.21
N PRO A 60 -7.93 -10.93 -23.21
CA PRO A 60 -6.83 -11.85 -23.46
C PRO A 60 -5.56 -11.17 -23.96
N ASP A 61 -5.66 -9.97 -24.57
CA ASP A 61 -4.52 -9.21 -25.07
C ASP A 61 -3.76 -8.45 -23.94
N SER A 62 -4.34 -8.39 -22.73
CA SER A 62 -3.68 -7.75 -21.60
C SER A 62 -2.65 -8.68 -20.95
N PRO A 63 -1.39 -8.28 -20.87
CA PRO A 63 -0.38 -9.02 -20.13
C PRO A 63 -0.72 -9.16 -18.64
N LYS A 64 -1.48 -8.21 -18.08
CA LYS A 64 -1.85 -8.16 -16.67
C LYS A 64 -2.68 -9.36 -16.21
N ASN A 65 -3.76 -9.63 -16.89
CA ASN A 65 -4.71 -10.68 -16.45
C ASN A 65 -4.93 -11.79 -17.49
N GLN A 66 -4.39 -11.66 -18.71
CA GLN A 66 -4.34 -12.72 -19.71
C GLN A 66 -5.69 -13.42 -19.91
N GLY A 67 -6.76 -12.63 -20.06
CA GLY A 67 -8.13 -13.14 -20.21
C GLY A 67 -8.81 -13.64 -18.93
N ARG A 68 -8.11 -13.62 -17.77
CA ARG A 68 -8.69 -14.10 -16.50
C ARG A 68 -9.55 -13.02 -15.84
N MET A 69 -10.59 -13.48 -15.13
CA MET A 69 -11.47 -12.62 -14.36
C MET A 69 -11.95 -13.31 -13.08
N CYS A 70 -11.99 -12.56 -11.97
CA CYS A 70 -12.45 -13.09 -10.68
C CYS A 70 -13.95 -12.79 -10.43
N ALA A 71 -14.51 -13.38 -9.36
CA ALA A 71 -15.89 -13.16 -8.97
C ALA A 71 -16.26 -11.69 -8.74
N LYS A 72 -15.33 -10.90 -8.14
CA LYS A 72 -15.53 -9.45 -7.97
C LYS A 72 -15.76 -8.75 -9.30
N GLY A 73 -14.92 -9.04 -10.30
CA GLY A 73 -15.04 -8.43 -11.62
C GLY A 73 -16.32 -8.83 -12.31
N LYS A 74 -16.70 -10.11 -12.27
CA LYS A 74 -17.97 -10.58 -12.83
C LYS A 74 -19.19 -9.91 -12.20
N SER A 75 -19.16 -9.70 -10.89
CA SER A 75 -20.26 -9.05 -10.16
C SER A 75 -20.38 -7.54 -10.41
N GLY A 76 -19.41 -6.93 -11.08
CA GLY A 76 -19.43 -5.50 -11.37
C GLY A 76 -20.62 -5.02 -12.18
N ILE A 77 -21.24 -5.91 -12.98
CA ILE A 77 -22.51 -5.66 -13.69
C ILE A 77 -23.60 -5.24 -12.70
N ILE A 78 -23.66 -5.87 -11.53
CA ILE A 78 -24.72 -5.60 -10.52
C ILE A 78 -24.57 -4.18 -9.93
N ASN A 79 -23.38 -3.64 -9.86
CA ASN A 79 -23.18 -2.26 -9.38
C ASN A 79 -23.81 -1.23 -10.34
N HIS A 80 -23.81 -1.51 -11.65
CA HIS A 80 -24.47 -0.67 -12.63
C HIS A 80 -26.00 -0.64 -12.43
N TYR A 81 -26.59 -1.80 -12.14
CA TYR A 81 -28.04 -1.96 -11.92
C TYR A 81 -28.46 -1.84 -10.45
N ASN A 82 -27.59 -1.38 -9.55
CA ASN A 82 -27.93 -1.22 -8.13
C ASN A 82 -29.01 -0.14 -7.96
N PRO A 83 -30.19 -0.47 -7.40
CA PRO A 83 -31.26 0.50 -7.21
C PRO A 83 -30.95 1.59 -6.17
N ASN A 84 -29.91 1.40 -5.34
CA ASN A 84 -29.49 2.34 -4.31
C ASN A 84 -28.42 3.34 -4.81
N ARG A 85 -28.19 3.42 -6.14
CA ARG A 85 -27.22 4.36 -6.70
C ARG A 85 -27.67 5.81 -6.50
N VAL A 86 -26.71 6.66 -6.19
CA VAL A 86 -26.87 8.12 -6.26
C VAL A 86 -26.81 8.53 -7.73
N THR A 87 -27.87 9.16 -8.23
CA THR A 87 -27.98 9.61 -9.64
C THR A 87 -28.14 11.13 -9.79
N ARG A 88 -28.38 11.85 -8.68
CA ARG A 88 -28.47 13.31 -8.64
C ARG A 88 -27.68 13.83 -7.44
N PRO A 89 -27.21 15.08 -7.46
CA PRO A 89 -26.59 15.70 -6.29
C PRO A 89 -27.58 15.76 -5.11
N LEU A 90 -27.08 15.42 -3.93
CA LEU A 90 -27.85 15.39 -2.68
C LEU A 90 -27.29 16.44 -1.70
N LYS A 91 -28.18 17.13 -1.02
CA LYS A 91 -27.86 18.08 0.05
C LYS A 91 -28.48 17.61 1.36
N ARG A 92 -27.70 17.64 2.40
CA ARG A 92 -28.18 17.37 3.76
C ARG A 92 -29.11 18.48 4.20
N THR A 93 -30.27 18.13 4.76
CA THR A 93 -31.19 19.09 5.38
C THR A 93 -31.23 18.97 6.91
N ASN A 94 -30.77 17.84 7.45
CA ASN A 94 -30.62 17.67 8.89
C ASN A 94 -29.25 18.23 9.34
N PRO A 95 -29.21 19.28 10.17
CA PRO A 95 -27.95 19.85 10.66
C PRO A 95 -27.20 18.90 11.61
N GLU A 96 -27.92 17.96 12.23
CA GLU A 96 -27.30 16.97 13.11
C GLU A 96 -26.58 15.89 12.29
N LYS A 97 -25.30 15.62 12.61
CA LYS A 97 -24.50 14.57 12.04
C LYS A 97 -24.14 13.52 13.09
N GLY A 98 -24.12 12.23 12.71
CA GLY A 98 -23.73 11.18 13.63
C GLY A 98 -24.09 9.79 13.14
N ILE A 99 -23.60 8.77 13.87
CA ILE A 99 -23.93 7.36 13.60
C ILE A 99 -25.43 7.16 13.83
N GLY A 100 -26.13 6.65 12.80
CA GLY A 100 -27.57 6.40 12.86
C GLY A 100 -28.45 7.63 12.72
N ILE A 101 -27.88 8.85 12.61
CA ILE A 101 -28.64 10.07 12.34
C ILE A 101 -29.00 10.13 10.87
N ASP A 102 -30.30 10.37 10.59
CA ASP A 102 -30.76 10.50 9.21
C ASP A 102 -30.33 11.85 8.61
N PRO A 103 -29.56 11.87 7.52
CA PRO A 103 -29.20 13.12 6.85
C PRO A 103 -30.37 13.89 6.26
N LYS A 104 -31.53 13.25 6.03
CA LYS A 104 -32.72 13.80 5.34
C LYS A 104 -32.31 14.42 4.00
N TRP A 105 -31.77 13.59 3.11
CA TRP A 105 -31.28 14.01 1.81
C TRP A 105 -32.35 14.69 0.97
N GLN A 106 -32.01 15.84 0.38
CA GLN A 106 -32.76 16.54 -0.62
C GLN A 106 -31.98 16.53 -1.95
N GLU A 107 -32.63 16.11 -3.03
CA GLU A 107 -32.05 16.28 -4.36
C GLU A 107 -31.97 17.77 -4.71
N ILE A 108 -30.82 18.18 -5.26
CA ILE A 108 -30.57 19.55 -5.72
C ILE A 108 -30.05 19.53 -7.17
N ALA A 109 -30.13 20.69 -7.83
CA ALA A 109 -29.56 20.87 -9.16
C ALA A 109 -28.02 20.88 -9.08
N TRP A 110 -27.36 20.42 -10.17
CA TRP A 110 -25.91 20.52 -10.30
C TRP A 110 -25.41 21.97 -10.14
N GLU A 111 -26.14 22.94 -10.67
CA GLU A 111 -25.80 24.34 -10.55
C GLU A 111 -25.73 24.82 -9.09
N GLU A 112 -26.72 24.46 -8.28
CA GLU A 112 -26.71 24.75 -6.83
C GLU A 112 -25.54 24.09 -6.13
N ALA A 113 -25.27 22.80 -6.39
CA ALA A 113 -24.16 22.08 -5.79
C ALA A 113 -22.81 22.73 -6.13
N ILE A 114 -22.58 23.01 -7.41
CA ILE A 114 -21.33 23.63 -7.89
C ILE A 114 -21.13 25.01 -7.28
N GLU A 115 -22.18 25.83 -7.20
CA GLU A 115 -22.11 27.19 -6.64
C GLU A 115 -21.72 27.14 -5.14
N ILE A 116 -22.36 26.29 -4.36
CA ILE A 116 -22.03 26.10 -2.92
C ILE A 116 -20.56 25.70 -2.75
N ILE A 117 -20.11 24.71 -3.52
CA ILE A 117 -18.76 24.15 -3.38
C ILE A 117 -17.71 25.15 -3.87
N SER A 118 -17.90 25.76 -5.03
CA SER A 118 -16.96 26.73 -5.59
C SER A 118 -16.86 28.00 -4.75
N GLY A 119 -17.96 28.46 -4.19
CA GLY A 119 -18.00 29.60 -3.27
C GLY A 119 -17.20 29.35 -1.99
N LYS A 120 -17.40 28.19 -1.34
CA LYS A 120 -16.61 27.81 -0.16
C LYS A 120 -15.14 27.57 -0.49
N MET A 121 -14.86 26.92 -1.63
CA MET A 121 -13.49 26.68 -2.11
C MET A 121 -12.75 27.99 -2.36
N ARG A 122 -13.34 28.93 -3.08
CA ARG A 122 -12.77 30.27 -3.33
C ARG A 122 -12.40 30.95 -2.00
N LYS A 123 -13.34 30.97 -1.05
CA LYS A 123 -13.12 31.58 0.25
C LYS A 123 -11.94 30.96 0.99
N VAL A 124 -11.93 29.64 1.13
CA VAL A 124 -10.89 28.90 1.86
C VAL A 124 -9.52 29.09 1.18
N CYS A 125 -9.45 28.98 -0.15
CA CYS A 125 -8.19 29.14 -0.88
C CYS A 125 -7.61 30.57 -0.78
N GLN A 126 -8.47 31.59 -0.68
CA GLN A 126 -8.03 33.00 -0.55
C GLN A 126 -7.66 33.37 0.88
N GLU A 127 -8.38 32.84 1.89
CA GLU A 127 -8.13 33.17 3.30
C GLU A 127 -6.96 32.38 3.88
N ASP A 128 -7.02 31.05 3.83
CA ASP A 128 -6.01 30.14 4.35
C ASP A 128 -6.20 28.73 3.77
N PRO A 129 -5.37 28.30 2.81
CA PRO A 129 -5.48 26.97 2.20
C PRO A 129 -5.34 25.81 3.20
N ARG A 130 -4.78 26.03 4.40
CA ARG A 130 -4.72 25.01 5.46
C ARG A 130 -6.09 24.60 5.97
N LYS A 131 -7.14 25.34 5.66
CA LYS A 131 -8.53 25.01 5.97
C LYS A 131 -9.17 24.00 5.01
N LEU A 132 -8.47 23.64 3.93
CA LEU A 132 -8.91 22.63 2.93
C LEU A 132 -8.25 21.26 3.22
N TYR A 133 -9.08 20.21 3.32
CA TYR A 133 -8.63 18.83 3.47
C TYR A 133 -9.14 17.95 2.32
N LEU A 134 -8.25 17.21 1.68
CA LEU A 134 -8.54 16.35 0.53
C LEU A 134 -8.31 14.88 0.88
N GLN A 135 -9.31 14.02 0.65
CA GLN A 135 -9.19 12.57 0.86
C GLN A 135 -9.30 11.84 -0.49
N LEU A 136 -8.19 11.25 -0.91
CA LEU A 136 -7.96 10.77 -2.27
C LEU A 136 -7.71 9.26 -2.30
N TRP A 137 -8.75 8.46 -2.16
CA TRP A 137 -8.64 7.03 -2.33
C TRP A 137 -9.71 6.47 -3.26
N GLY A 138 -9.29 5.78 -4.32
CA GLY A 138 -10.19 5.44 -5.42
C GLY A 138 -10.48 6.64 -6.34
N GLY A 139 -11.37 6.46 -7.30
CA GLY A 139 -11.84 7.55 -8.16
C GLY A 139 -10.94 7.93 -9.33
N ASN A 140 -9.93 7.11 -9.67
CA ASN A 140 -9.11 7.25 -10.89
C ASN A 140 -8.65 8.70 -11.17
N ASP A 141 -9.07 9.27 -12.33
CA ASP A 141 -8.70 10.63 -12.74
C ASP A 141 -9.21 11.71 -11.77
N LEU A 142 -10.36 11.50 -11.10
CA LEU A 142 -10.79 12.38 -10.02
C LEU A 142 -9.70 12.53 -8.93
N ARG A 143 -9.03 11.44 -8.57
CA ARG A 143 -7.90 11.49 -7.65
C ARG A 143 -6.74 12.31 -8.18
N THR A 144 -6.45 12.24 -9.48
CA THR A 144 -5.40 13.04 -10.13
C THR A 144 -5.72 14.53 -10.04
N TRP A 145 -6.95 14.91 -10.34
CA TRP A 145 -7.39 16.30 -10.30
C TRP A 145 -7.48 16.89 -8.89
N LEU A 146 -8.00 16.13 -7.93
CA LEU A 146 -7.95 16.52 -6.51
C LEU A 146 -6.51 16.54 -5.96
N GLY A 147 -5.64 15.65 -6.45
CA GLY A 147 -4.22 15.64 -6.10
C GLY A 147 -3.47 16.85 -6.63
N ALA A 148 -3.84 17.34 -7.83
CA ALA A 148 -3.30 18.56 -8.41
C ALA A 148 -3.79 19.83 -7.70
N LEU A 149 -5.01 19.82 -7.17
CA LEU A 149 -5.57 20.94 -6.40
C LEU A 149 -4.71 21.29 -5.18
N GLY A 150 -4.27 20.31 -4.42
CA GLY A 150 -3.54 20.55 -3.19
C GLY A 150 -2.29 21.43 -3.39
N PRO A 151 -1.32 21.04 -4.23
CA PRO A 151 -0.16 21.87 -4.53
C PRO A 151 -0.50 23.19 -5.25
N ALA A 152 -1.57 23.22 -6.07
CA ALA A 152 -2.00 24.43 -6.76
C ALA A 152 -2.43 25.55 -5.80
N VAL A 153 -3.11 25.19 -4.71
CA VAL A 153 -3.58 26.17 -3.72
C VAL A 153 -2.74 26.24 -2.46
N GLY A 154 -1.81 25.29 -2.27
CA GLY A 154 -0.89 25.27 -1.12
C GLY A 154 -1.43 24.58 0.12
N THR A 155 -2.51 23.75 0.03
CA THR A 155 -2.91 22.95 1.19
C THR A 155 -1.96 21.78 1.44
N PRO A 156 -1.52 21.57 2.69
CA PRO A 156 -0.70 20.40 3.04
C PRO A 156 -1.53 19.11 3.22
N TYR A 157 -2.85 19.20 3.24
CA TYR A 157 -3.73 18.09 3.64
C TYR A 157 -4.28 17.30 2.45
N ILE A 158 -3.44 16.43 1.89
CA ILE A 158 -3.78 15.51 0.81
C ILE A 158 -3.66 14.07 1.32
N GLN A 159 -4.74 13.47 1.78
CA GLN A 159 -4.76 12.09 2.28
C GLN A 159 -4.90 11.10 1.14
N THR A 160 -3.85 10.33 0.85
CA THR A 160 -3.79 9.34 -0.24
C THR A 160 -4.04 7.90 0.19
N GLY A 161 -4.39 7.65 1.44
CA GLY A 161 -4.68 6.30 1.98
C GLY A 161 -5.91 6.30 2.85
N VAL A 162 -6.55 5.13 3.01
CA VAL A 162 -7.79 4.99 3.78
C VAL A 162 -7.60 4.32 5.14
N SER A 163 -6.42 3.79 5.45
CA SER A 163 -6.19 3.02 6.67
C SER A 163 -4.91 3.46 7.37
N PRO A 164 -4.88 3.44 8.71
CA PRO A 164 -3.68 3.69 9.49
C PRO A 164 -2.51 2.76 9.18
N THR A 165 -2.78 1.62 8.54
CA THR A 165 -1.74 0.67 8.08
C THR A 165 -1.52 0.69 6.58
N CYS A 166 -2.29 1.51 5.82
CA CYS A 166 -2.15 1.54 4.37
C CYS A 166 -0.89 2.28 3.94
N GLY A 167 0.08 1.53 3.44
CA GLY A 167 1.29 2.10 2.86
C GLY A 167 2.16 2.90 3.84
N LYS A 168 2.15 2.54 5.11
CA LYS A 168 2.95 3.19 6.14
C LYS A 168 4.41 2.75 6.04
N THR A 169 4.77 1.67 6.70
CA THR A 169 6.14 1.15 6.71
C THR A 169 6.58 0.59 5.38
N ILE A 170 5.71 -0.15 4.66
CA ILE A 170 6.11 -0.83 3.42
C ILE A 170 6.67 0.15 2.40
N HIS A 171 5.97 1.25 2.15
CA HIS A 171 6.42 2.21 1.16
C HIS A 171 7.67 2.99 1.60
N SER A 172 7.83 3.27 2.89
CA SER A 172 9.04 3.93 3.40
C SER A 172 10.26 2.99 3.31
N ILE A 173 10.13 1.75 3.79
CA ILE A 173 11.25 0.79 3.80
C ILE A 173 11.62 0.38 2.37
N GLN A 174 10.67 0.06 1.52
CA GLN A 174 10.99 -0.39 0.16
C GLN A 174 11.55 0.73 -0.72
N HIS A 175 11.18 1.98 -0.48
CA HIS A 175 11.83 3.10 -1.14
C HIS A 175 13.31 3.23 -0.79
N ILE A 176 13.68 3.02 0.47
CA ILE A 176 15.09 3.13 0.88
C ILE A 176 15.90 1.86 0.61
N THR A 177 15.26 0.72 0.35
CA THR A 177 15.95 -0.57 0.16
C THR A 177 15.90 -1.10 -1.27
N ALA A 178 14.88 -0.75 -2.02
CA ALA A 178 14.67 -1.20 -3.39
C ALA A 178 14.44 -0.04 -4.38
N GLY A 179 14.39 1.19 -3.88
CA GLY A 179 14.17 2.39 -4.69
C GLY A 179 12.75 2.55 -5.22
N GLY A 180 11.79 1.75 -4.76
CA GLY A 180 10.46 1.75 -5.33
C GLY A 180 9.33 1.60 -4.31
N PHE A 181 8.09 1.57 -4.81
CA PHE A 181 6.89 1.70 -3.99
C PHE A 181 6.56 0.44 -3.18
N HIS A 182 6.72 -0.73 -3.77
CA HIS A 182 6.68 -2.04 -3.12
C HIS A 182 7.35 -3.08 -4.03
N THR A 183 7.72 -4.22 -3.47
CA THR A 183 8.34 -5.32 -4.20
C THR A 183 7.32 -6.38 -4.57
N GLU A 184 7.59 -7.11 -5.65
CA GLU A 184 6.84 -8.28 -6.08
C GLU A 184 7.80 -9.42 -6.46
N PRO A 185 7.46 -10.69 -6.20
CA PRO A 185 8.32 -11.82 -6.53
C PRO A 185 8.48 -12.03 -8.03
N ASP A 186 9.68 -12.36 -8.49
CA ASP A 186 9.91 -12.95 -9.80
C ASP A 186 9.52 -14.42 -9.80
N PHE A 187 8.23 -14.70 -9.97
CA PHE A 187 7.71 -16.07 -9.99
C PHE A 187 8.29 -16.96 -11.09
N ALA A 188 8.81 -16.36 -12.17
CA ALA A 188 9.42 -17.15 -13.24
C ALA A 188 10.68 -17.90 -12.78
N HIS A 189 11.40 -17.35 -11.80
CA HIS A 189 12.68 -17.86 -11.35
C HIS A 189 12.78 -18.10 -9.84
N CYS A 190 11.82 -17.65 -9.03
CA CYS A 190 11.81 -17.87 -7.58
C CYS A 190 11.63 -19.35 -7.25
N ASN A 191 12.43 -19.87 -6.29
CA ASN A 191 12.39 -21.26 -5.84
C ASN A 191 11.98 -21.40 -4.36
N TYR A 192 12.10 -20.32 -3.56
CA TYR A 192 11.71 -20.33 -2.16
C TYR A 192 11.07 -18.99 -1.79
N LEU A 193 9.79 -19.03 -1.44
CA LEU A 193 9.02 -17.84 -1.08
C LEU A 193 8.49 -17.95 0.34
N ILE A 194 8.79 -16.96 1.19
CA ILE A 194 8.18 -16.77 2.51
C ILE A 194 7.19 -15.63 2.41
N ASP A 195 5.90 -15.92 2.64
CA ASP A 195 4.79 -14.98 2.61
C ASP A 195 4.39 -14.61 4.06
N CYS A 196 4.80 -13.41 4.53
CA CYS A 196 4.59 -12.96 5.90
C CYS A 196 3.42 -11.97 5.99
N GLY A 197 2.25 -12.41 6.45
CA GLY A 197 1.10 -11.54 6.72
C GLY A 197 0.61 -10.73 5.52
N THR A 198 0.83 -11.24 4.28
CA THR A 198 0.36 -10.56 3.07
C THR A 198 -0.99 -11.07 2.58
N GLN A 199 -1.31 -12.32 2.88
CA GLN A 199 -2.47 -13.00 2.31
C GLN A 199 -2.46 -12.92 0.78
N MET A 200 -1.39 -13.48 0.18
CA MET A 200 -1.13 -13.42 -1.26
C MET A 200 -2.35 -13.76 -2.11
N GLY A 201 -2.54 -12.99 -3.18
CA GLY A 201 -3.69 -13.13 -4.05
C GLY A 201 -4.98 -12.48 -3.55
N VAL A 202 -4.99 -11.92 -2.33
CA VAL A 202 -6.17 -11.24 -1.75
C VAL A 202 -5.83 -9.83 -1.30
N ALA A 203 -4.78 -9.66 -0.52
CA ALA A 203 -4.40 -8.39 0.08
C ALA A 203 -3.33 -7.63 -0.72
N THR A 204 -2.65 -8.29 -1.64
CA THR A 204 -1.65 -7.70 -2.54
C THR A 204 -2.31 -6.98 -3.72
N ARG A 205 -1.57 -6.12 -4.42
CA ARG A 205 -2.11 -5.23 -5.47
C ARG A 205 -2.55 -5.97 -6.73
N GLU A 206 -1.72 -6.82 -7.30
CA GLU A 206 -1.99 -7.61 -8.52
C GLU A 206 -2.72 -8.91 -8.24
N ALA A 207 -3.37 -8.94 -7.15
CA ALA A 207 -3.85 -9.98 -6.34
C ALA A 207 -4.29 -11.26 -7.08
N PHE A 208 -5.49 -11.28 -7.63
CA PHE A 208 -6.12 -12.57 -7.89
C PHE A 208 -5.81 -13.11 -9.28
N ASN A 209 -5.83 -12.26 -10.29
CA ASN A 209 -5.79 -12.71 -11.68
C ASN A 209 -4.38 -12.83 -12.26
N ARG A 210 -3.37 -12.32 -11.55
CA ARG A 210 -1.98 -12.38 -11.97
C ARG A 210 -1.11 -13.16 -10.98
N LEU A 211 -0.95 -12.70 -9.73
CA LEU A 211 -0.03 -13.31 -8.76
C LEU A 211 -0.40 -14.77 -8.44
N VAL A 212 -1.69 -15.09 -8.26
CA VAL A 212 -2.09 -16.45 -7.91
C VAL A 212 -1.76 -17.46 -9.01
N PRO A 213 -2.08 -17.23 -10.29
CA PRO A 213 -1.67 -18.13 -11.37
C PRO A 213 -0.15 -18.25 -11.53
N GLU A 214 0.59 -17.15 -11.40
CA GLU A 214 2.06 -17.20 -11.54
C GLU A 214 2.71 -17.93 -10.34
N CYS A 215 2.21 -17.71 -9.12
CA CYS A 215 2.61 -18.48 -7.95
C CYS A 215 2.31 -19.99 -8.13
N ALA A 216 1.13 -20.33 -8.67
CA ALA A 216 0.79 -21.73 -8.95
C ALA A 216 1.76 -22.38 -9.95
N LYS A 217 2.08 -21.70 -11.06
CA LYS A 217 3.07 -22.18 -12.04
C LYS A 217 4.47 -22.33 -11.42
N ALA A 218 4.88 -21.37 -10.58
CA ALA A 218 6.15 -21.46 -9.87
C ALA A 218 6.19 -22.69 -8.96
N ARG A 219 5.10 -22.99 -8.24
CA ARG A 219 4.98 -24.19 -7.40
C ARG A 219 4.96 -25.48 -8.22
N GLU A 220 4.28 -25.51 -9.36
CA GLU A 220 4.34 -26.64 -10.32
C GLU A 220 5.77 -26.91 -10.78
N ARG A 221 6.62 -25.89 -10.89
CA ARG A 221 8.04 -25.97 -11.20
C ARG A 221 8.89 -26.41 -10.00
N GLY A 222 8.35 -26.43 -8.78
CA GLY A 222 9.02 -26.85 -7.55
C GLY A 222 9.35 -25.73 -6.58
N MET A 223 8.85 -24.51 -6.78
CA MET A 223 8.98 -23.43 -5.79
C MET A 223 8.31 -23.83 -4.47
N LYS A 224 9.05 -23.73 -3.37
CA LYS A 224 8.50 -23.90 -2.02
C LYS A 224 7.86 -22.60 -1.54
N LEU A 225 6.59 -22.69 -1.13
CA LEU A 225 5.84 -21.59 -0.52
C LEU A 225 5.65 -21.86 0.98
N VAL A 226 6.17 -20.97 1.83
CA VAL A 226 5.93 -20.96 3.28
C VAL A 226 5.11 -19.74 3.63
N VAL A 227 3.99 -19.93 4.34
CA VAL A 227 3.12 -18.83 4.80
C VAL A 227 3.27 -18.67 6.31
N VAL A 228 3.66 -17.46 6.74
CA VAL A 228 3.79 -17.05 8.14
C VAL A 228 2.66 -16.06 8.44
N ASP A 229 1.58 -16.54 9.04
CA ASP A 229 0.37 -15.74 9.25
C ASP A 229 -0.42 -16.33 10.43
N PRO A 230 -0.96 -15.54 11.37
CA PRO A 230 -1.79 -16.06 12.46
C PRO A 230 -3.07 -16.75 11.98
N VAL A 231 -3.52 -16.48 10.76
CA VAL A 231 -4.74 -17.05 10.15
C VAL A 231 -4.36 -17.98 8.99
N GLY A 232 -4.86 -19.21 9.01
CA GLY A 232 -4.75 -20.16 7.91
C GLY A 232 -5.59 -19.73 6.71
N ASN A 233 -5.14 -18.70 6.01
CA ASN A 233 -5.81 -18.03 4.91
C ASN A 233 -5.74 -18.83 3.58
N ASN A 234 -6.22 -18.26 2.49
CA ASN A 234 -6.22 -18.92 1.17
C ASN A 234 -4.82 -19.23 0.62
N ALA A 235 -3.80 -18.43 0.95
CA ALA A 235 -2.41 -18.72 0.59
C ALA A 235 -1.88 -19.88 1.44
N ALA A 236 -2.12 -19.87 2.76
CA ALA A 236 -1.75 -20.94 3.69
C ALA A 236 -2.38 -22.29 3.30
N ALA A 237 -3.64 -22.27 2.83
CA ALA A 237 -4.33 -23.49 2.38
C ALA A 237 -3.70 -24.13 1.11
N LYS A 238 -2.79 -23.41 0.43
CA LYS A 238 -2.07 -23.88 -0.76
C LYS A 238 -0.56 -23.95 -0.55
N ALA A 239 -0.06 -23.48 0.59
CA ALA A 239 1.36 -23.48 0.91
C ALA A 239 1.89 -24.90 1.15
N ASP A 240 3.19 -25.06 1.01
CA ASP A 240 3.89 -26.28 1.43
C ASP A 240 3.96 -26.35 2.97
N GLU A 241 3.95 -25.16 3.61
CA GLU A 241 3.95 -25.06 5.07
C GLU A 241 3.23 -23.77 5.52
N TRP A 242 2.38 -23.89 6.52
CA TRP A 242 1.79 -22.78 7.23
C TRP A 242 2.28 -22.73 8.68
N LEU A 243 2.77 -21.56 9.08
CA LEU A 243 3.28 -21.29 10.41
C LEU A 243 2.39 -20.25 11.10
N PRO A 244 1.54 -20.66 12.04
CA PRO A 244 0.71 -19.73 12.82
C PRO A 244 1.62 -18.96 13.79
N ILE A 245 2.00 -17.74 13.40
CA ILE A 245 2.80 -16.84 14.22
C ILE A 245 1.92 -16.09 15.23
N ARG A 246 2.42 -15.86 16.45
CA ARG A 246 1.78 -14.93 17.40
C ARG A 246 1.83 -13.51 16.84
N PRO A 247 0.70 -12.75 16.78
CA PRO A 247 0.68 -11.38 16.27
C PRO A 247 1.66 -10.46 17.02
N GLY A 248 2.30 -9.53 16.31
CA GLY A 248 3.26 -8.58 16.86
C GLY A 248 4.64 -9.18 17.17
N THR A 249 5.01 -10.29 16.53
CA THR A 249 6.31 -10.94 16.77
C THR A 249 7.15 -11.14 15.52
N ASP A 250 6.77 -10.53 14.38
CA ASP A 250 7.47 -10.67 13.10
C ASP A 250 8.93 -10.21 13.17
N ALA A 251 9.25 -9.18 13.98
CA ALA A 251 10.63 -8.72 14.13
C ALA A 251 11.50 -9.78 14.81
N ALA A 252 10.96 -10.48 15.82
CA ALA A 252 11.69 -11.58 16.46
C ALA A 252 11.90 -12.75 15.49
N PHE A 253 10.90 -13.07 14.65
CA PHE A 253 11.02 -14.07 13.60
C PHE A 253 12.13 -13.70 12.61
N GLY A 254 12.10 -12.49 12.05
CA GLY A 254 13.10 -12.00 11.10
C GLY A 254 14.52 -11.98 11.70
N LEU A 255 14.67 -11.51 12.94
CA LEU A 255 15.96 -11.51 13.66
C LEU A 255 16.47 -12.93 13.96
N GLY A 256 15.59 -13.87 14.30
CA GLY A 256 15.97 -15.28 14.45
C GLY A 256 16.45 -15.92 13.16
N MET A 257 15.75 -15.67 12.05
CA MET A 257 16.20 -16.12 10.73
C MET A 257 17.56 -15.50 10.37
N LEU A 258 17.75 -14.19 10.61
CA LEU A 258 19.03 -13.49 10.42
C LEU A 258 20.14 -14.07 11.30
N ASN A 259 19.85 -14.39 12.57
CA ASN A 259 20.85 -15.02 13.44
C ASN A 259 21.36 -16.33 12.87
N VAL A 260 20.46 -17.21 12.43
CA VAL A 260 20.86 -18.48 11.81
C VAL A 260 21.69 -18.23 10.55
N LEU A 261 21.23 -17.35 9.65
CA LEU A 261 21.94 -17.04 8.40
C LEU A 261 23.33 -16.44 8.64
N LEU A 262 23.45 -15.44 9.52
CA LEU A 262 24.67 -14.66 9.70
C LEU A 262 25.66 -15.31 10.67
N ASN A 263 25.18 -15.92 11.74
CA ASN A 263 26.02 -16.39 12.84
C ASN A 263 26.16 -17.92 12.91
N GLU A 264 25.07 -18.68 12.68
CA GLU A 264 25.12 -20.15 12.81
C GLU A 264 25.65 -20.82 11.53
N ILE A 265 25.06 -20.51 10.35
CA ILE A 265 25.43 -21.19 9.07
C ILE A 265 26.29 -20.32 8.15
N LYS A 266 26.39 -19.01 8.38
CA LYS A 266 27.19 -18.03 7.65
C LYS A 266 26.92 -18.01 6.13
N ILE A 267 25.63 -18.06 5.76
CA ILE A 267 25.18 -17.91 4.36
C ILE A 267 24.67 -16.48 4.19
N TYR A 268 25.48 -15.64 3.53
CA TYR A 268 25.14 -14.26 3.13
C TYR A 268 25.98 -13.84 1.93
N ASP A 269 25.49 -12.85 1.16
CA ASP A 269 26.20 -12.34 -0.02
C ASP A 269 27.20 -11.25 0.39
N ALA A 270 28.44 -11.68 0.70
CA ALA A 270 29.49 -10.77 1.15
C ALA A 270 29.81 -9.70 0.09
N GLU A 271 29.83 -10.04 -1.19
CA GLU A 271 30.15 -9.10 -2.28
C GLU A 271 29.05 -8.05 -2.42
N PHE A 272 27.77 -8.45 -2.37
CA PHE A 272 26.67 -7.51 -2.35
C PHE A 272 26.75 -6.57 -1.13
N LEU A 273 26.99 -7.11 0.05
CA LEU A 273 27.08 -6.35 1.29
C LEU A 273 28.23 -5.33 1.26
N LYS A 274 29.41 -5.70 0.73
CA LYS A 274 30.57 -4.83 0.62
C LYS A 274 30.34 -3.67 -0.35
N HIS A 275 29.76 -3.93 -1.51
CA HIS A 275 29.76 -3.02 -2.63
C HIS A 275 28.44 -2.31 -2.89
N HIS A 276 27.32 -2.90 -2.48
CA HIS A 276 25.97 -2.37 -2.75
C HIS A 276 25.23 -1.91 -1.50
N THR A 277 25.83 -2.03 -0.32
CA THR A 277 25.21 -1.61 0.95
C THR A 277 26.18 -0.76 1.79
N ASN A 278 25.69 -0.26 2.93
CA ASN A 278 26.54 0.41 3.92
C ASN A 278 27.10 -0.56 4.98
N ALA A 279 27.10 -1.86 4.72
CA ALA A 279 27.58 -2.89 5.64
C ALA A 279 29.05 -2.68 6.08
N ALA A 280 29.86 -2.22 5.13
CA ALA A 280 31.31 -1.99 5.33
C ALA A 280 31.64 -0.58 5.87
N TYR A 281 30.65 0.31 6.05
CA TYR A 281 30.89 1.65 6.60
C TYR A 281 31.34 1.54 8.04
N LEU A 282 32.45 2.25 8.38
CA LEU A 282 33.02 2.23 9.71
C LEU A 282 32.23 3.10 10.68
N LEU A 283 31.88 2.55 11.81
CA LEU A 283 31.14 3.19 12.90
C LEU A 283 32.08 3.47 14.08
N GLY A 284 32.03 4.68 14.61
CA GLY A 284 32.66 5.03 15.87
C GLY A 284 31.86 4.51 17.08
N ALA A 285 32.37 4.75 18.27
CA ALA A 285 31.74 4.36 19.54
C ALA A 285 30.33 4.95 19.74
N ASN A 286 30.05 6.11 19.13
CA ASN A 286 28.74 6.76 19.15
C ASN A 286 27.71 6.16 18.15
N GLY A 287 28.10 5.12 17.40
CA GLY A 287 27.26 4.50 16.37
C GLY A 287 27.13 5.31 15.07
N LYS A 288 27.76 6.47 14.95
CA LYS A 288 27.76 7.29 13.73
C LYS A 288 28.93 6.88 12.82
N TYR A 289 28.80 7.13 11.51
CA TYR A 289 29.87 6.83 10.56
C TYR A 289 31.12 7.64 10.89
N VAL A 290 32.28 6.99 10.82
CA VAL A 290 33.56 7.69 10.74
C VAL A 290 33.68 8.28 9.34
N ARG A 291 33.87 9.60 9.26
CA ARG A 291 33.88 10.32 8.00
C ARG A 291 35.22 10.93 7.72
N ASP A 292 35.56 10.97 6.46
CA ASP A 292 36.72 11.71 5.96
C ASP A 292 36.55 13.19 6.30
N THR A 293 37.59 13.78 6.96
CA THR A 293 37.52 15.16 7.45
C THR A 293 37.47 16.24 6.36
N ALA A 294 37.93 15.91 5.15
CA ALA A 294 37.98 16.86 4.04
C ALA A 294 36.70 16.83 3.21
N THR A 295 36.11 15.65 3.02
CA THR A 295 34.97 15.43 2.13
C THR A 295 33.63 15.13 2.82
N GLY A 296 33.68 14.82 4.12
CA GLY A 296 32.48 14.37 4.87
C GLY A 296 31.97 12.98 4.53
N LYS A 297 32.62 12.28 3.60
CA LYS A 297 32.16 10.96 3.12
C LYS A 297 32.46 9.85 4.12
N PRO A 298 31.59 8.83 4.25
CA PRO A 298 31.85 7.65 5.08
C PRO A 298 33.12 6.91 4.67
N LEU A 299 33.84 6.39 5.66
CA LEU A 299 35.09 5.68 5.51
C LEU A 299 34.87 4.15 5.62
N LEU A 300 35.70 3.40 4.88
CA LEU A 300 35.78 1.93 4.90
C LEU A 300 37.24 1.52 5.08
N HIS A 301 37.47 0.34 5.64
CA HIS A 301 38.80 -0.26 5.67
C HIS A 301 38.98 -1.22 4.48
N ASP A 302 39.96 -1.02 3.65
CA ASP A 302 40.28 -1.87 2.50
C ASP A 302 41.29 -2.95 2.91
N LEU A 303 40.86 -4.20 2.97
CA LEU A 303 41.70 -5.35 3.31
C LEU A 303 42.81 -5.60 2.28
N SER A 304 42.68 -5.12 1.05
CA SER A 304 43.63 -5.35 -0.02
C SER A 304 44.98 -4.64 0.17
N ASP A 305 44.97 -3.50 0.88
CA ASP A 305 46.17 -2.68 1.14
C ASP A 305 46.26 -2.15 2.59
N GLY A 306 45.27 -2.51 3.43
CA GLY A 306 45.21 -2.11 4.85
C GLY A 306 44.92 -0.61 5.08
N ARG A 307 44.42 0.10 4.07
CA ARG A 307 44.15 1.56 4.14
C ARG A 307 42.67 1.84 4.38
N VAL A 308 42.44 3.00 4.98
CA VAL A 308 41.09 3.56 5.09
C VAL A 308 40.80 4.44 3.88
N LYS A 309 39.66 4.25 3.25
CA LYS A 309 39.26 4.92 2.00
C LYS A 309 37.82 5.38 2.10
N THR A 310 37.41 6.36 1.29
CA THR A 310 36.01 6.70 1.13
C THR A 310 35.28 5.65 0.30
N TYR A 311 33.94 5.58 0.42
CA TYR A 311 33.13 4.56 -0.26
C TYR A 311 33.22 4.62 -1.81
N ASP A 312 33.60 5.75 -2.36
CA ASP A 312 33.72 6.03 -3.80
C ASP A 312 35.16 6.14 -4.28
N ASP A 313 36.13 5.80 -3.45
CA ASP A 313 37.55 5.77 -3.85
C ASP A 313 37.73 4.71 -4.97
N PRO A 314 38.24 5.11 -6.15
CA PRO A 314 38.41 4.19 -7.28
C PRO A 314 39.44 3.06 -7.02
N THR A 315 40.24 3.18 -5.95
CA THR A 315 41.22 2.17 -5.55
C THR A 315 40.69 1.21 -4.49
N LEU A 316 39.47 1.40 -4.01
CA LEU A 316 38.79 0.51 -3.06
C LEU A 316 38.51 -0.85 -3.71
N LYS A 317 39.07 -1.93 -3.15
CA LYS A 317 38.96 -3.29 -3.71
C LYS A 317 38.24 -4.29 -2.83
N GLU A 318 38.60 -4.34 -1.54
CA GLU A 318 38.16 -5.37 -0.62
C GLU A 318 37.67 -4.73 0.70
N PRO A 319 36.48 -4.11 0.74
CA PRO A 319 35.93 -3.51 1.95
C PRO A 319 35.73 -4.55 3.06
N ALA A 320 36.17 -4.23 4.27
CA ALA A 320 36.01 -5.10 5.43
C ALA A 320 34.56 -5.11 5.92
N LEU A 321 34.01 -6.31 6.18
CA LEU A 321 32.71 -6.50 6.85
C LEU A 321 32.86 -6.76 8.35
N GLU A 322 34.03 -7.19 8.79
CA GLU A 322 34.32 -7.55 10.18
C GLU A 322 35.65 -6.95 10.60
N GLY A 323 35.94 -6.99 11.91
CA GLY A 323 37.16 -6.46 12.50
C GLY A 323 36.96 -5.18 13.28
N GLU A 324 38.00 -4.81 14.03
CA GLU A 324 38.11 -3.54 14.76
C GLU A 324 39.34 -2.80 14.24
N TYR A 325 39.16 -1.53 13.97
CA TYR A 325 40.17 -0.68 13.31
C TYR A 325 40.36 0.63 14.08
N ARG A 326 41.56 1.14 14.09
CA ARG A 326 41.85 2.48 14.62
C ARG A 326 41.87 3.47 13.47
N VAL A 327 40.94 4.41 13.46
CA VAL A 327 40.76 5.42 12.40
C VAL A 327 40.59 6.78 13.04
N GLN A 328 41.38 7.76 12.61
CA GLN A 328 41.31 9.14 13.15
C GLN A 328 41.32 9.18 14.70
N ASP A 329 42.24 8.39 15.31
CA ASP A 329 42.40 8.25 16.76
C ASP A 329 41.21 7.69 17.56
N GLN A 330 40.23 7.11 16.88
CA GLN A 330 39.13 6.41 17.50
C GLN A 330 39.03 4.93 17.07
N GLU A 331 38.45 4.10 17.90
CA GLU A 331 38.09 2.74 17.52
C GLU A 331 36.87 2.75 16.60
N ALA A 332 36.93 1.98 15.55
CA ALA A 332 35.86 1.86 14.56
C ALA A 332 35.68 0.42 14.10
N ARG A 333 34.44 0.06 13.76
CA ARG A 333 34.07 -1.26 13.25
C ARG A 333 33.02 -1.15 12.14
N PRO A 334 32.99 -2.11 11.18
CA PRO A 334 31.99 -2.08 10.13
C PRO A 334 30.55 -2.19 10.66
N ALA A 335 29.60 -1.55 10.02
CA ALA A 335 28.19 -1.56 10.42
C ALA A 335 27.59 -2.99 10.46
N PHE A 336 28.09 -3.88 9.60
CA PHE A 336 27.68 -5.30 9.58
C PHE A 336 27.91 -6.02 10.92
N VAL A 337 28.94 -5.65 11.66
CA VAL A 337 29.22 -6.23 13.00
C VAL A 337 28.07 -5.97 13.97
N LEU A 338 27.44 -4.78 13.89
CA LEU A 338 26.32 -4.44 14.76
C LEU A 338 25.05 -5.20 14.38
N LEU A 339 24.81 -5.41 13.09
CA LEU A 339 23.69 -6.24 12.65
C LEU A 339 23.86 -7.70 13.11
N LYS A 340 25.07 -8.27 12.97
CA LYS A 340 25.38 -9.62 13.48
C LYS A 340 25.20 -9.71 14.99
N ALA A 341 25.69 -8.75 15.74
CA ALA A 341 25.54 -8.69 17.19
C ALA A 341 24.07 -8.61 17.62
N ARG A 342 23.27 -7.77 16.96
CA ARG A 342 21.83 -7.67 17.20
C ARG A 342 21.12 -9.01 16.90
N ALA A 343 21.42 -9.62 15.77
CA ALA A 343 20.83 -10.92 15.42
C ALA A 343 21.18 -11.99 16.44
N ALA A 344 22.41 -12.00 16.98
CA ALA A 344 22.85 -12.96 18.00
C ALA A 344 22.03 -12.91 19.32
N GLU A 345 21.39 -11.77 19.61
CA GLU A 345 20.46 -11.65 20.74
C GLU A 345 19.19 -12.50 20.57
N TYR A 346 18.93 -13.04 19.37
CA TYR A 346 17.72 -13.79 19.00
C TYR A 346 18.04 -15.23 18.57
N PRO A 347 18.61 -16.06 19.48
CA PRO A 347 18.74 -17.48 19.19
C PRO A 347 17.38 -18.12 18.99
N ALA A 348 17.32 -19.20 18.20
CA ALA A 348 16.05 -19.80 17.77
C ALA A 348 15.11 -20.19 18.92
N GLU A 349 15.66 -20.56 20.09
CA GLU A 349 14.92 -20.89 21.31
C GLU A 349 14.22 -19.66 21.92
N ARG A 350 14.88 -18.51 21.93
CA ARG A 350 14.25 -17.25 22.35
C ARG A 350 13.13 -16.87 21.39
N VAL A 351 13.36 -17.04 20.10
CA VAL A 351 12.36 -16.73 19.05
C VAL A 351 11.15 -17.65 19.16
N GLU A 352 11.33 -18.95 19.44
CA GLU A 352 10.22 -19.89 19.72
C GLU A 352 9.37 -19.39 20.89
N ALA A 353 9.99 -18.99 21.99
CA ALA A 353 9.27 -18.48 23.17
C ALA A 353 8.45 -17.22 22.87
N ILE A 354 8.89 -16.38 21.93
CA ILE A 354 8.21 -15.15 21.51
C ILE A 354 7.11 -15.45 20.49
N THR A 355 7.47 -16.16 19.40
CA THR A 355 6.64 -16.32 18.20
C THR A 355 5.71 -17.52 18.22
N THR A 356 5.99 -18.50 19.05
CA THR A 356 5.43 -19.87 19.08
C THR A 356 5.83 -20.77 17.91
N ILE A 357 6.72 -20.30 17.02
CA ILE A 357 7.29 -21.12 15.93
C ILE A 357 8.46 -21.93 16.50
N PRO A 358 8.46 -23.28 16.37
CA PRO A 358 9.51 -24.11 16.97
C PRO A 358 10.93 -23.74 16.49
N ALA A 359 11.90 -23.71 17.40
CA ALA A 359 13.30 -23.37 17.10
C ALA A 359 13.91 -24.22 15.97
N LYS A 360 13.58 -25.52 15.95
CA LYS A 360 13.98 -26.43 14.86
C LYS A 360 13.44 -26.00 13.49
N THR A 361 12.22 -25.44 13.45
CA THR A 361 11.60 -24.94 12.23
C THR A 361 12.31 -23.67 11.74
N ILE A 362 12.62 -22.74 12.66
CA ILE A 362 13.36 -21.51 12.34
C ILE A 362 14.73 -21.84 11.73
N ARG A 363 15.51 -22.75 12.35
CA ARG A 363 16.82 -23.18 11.83
C ARG A 363 16.71 -23.88 10.48
N ARG A 364 15.72 -24.75 10.31
CA ARG A 364 15.49 -25.44 9.03
C ARG A 364 15.13 -24.44 7.93
N MET A 365 14.20 -23.54 8.18
CA MET A 365 13.77 -22.52 7.21
C MET A 365 14.93 -21.60 6.81
N ALA A 366 15.71 -21.12 7.79
CA ALA A 366 16.84 -20.26 7.49
C ALA A 366 17.88 -20.97 6.62
N ARG A 367 18.14 -22.25 6.88
CA ARG A 367 19.03 -23.07 6.05
C ARG A 367 18.46 -23.23 4.64
N GLU A 368 17.21 -23.66 4.50
CA GLU A 368 16.54 -23.84 3.21
C GLU A 368 16.54 -22.55 2.39
N PHE A 369 16.22 -21.40 3.03
CA PHE A 369 16.23 -20.10 2.39
C PHE A 369 17.64 -19.69 1.94
N GLY A 370 18.65 -19.85 2.82
CA GLY A 370 20.03 -19.51 2.53
C GLY A 370 20.62 -20.36 1.40
N GLU A 371 20.39 -21.66 1.42
CA GLU A 371 20.83 -22.61 0.38
C GLU A 371 20.11 -22.31 -0.96
N ALA A 372 18.80 -22.05 -0.92
CA ALA A 372 18.02 -21.69 -2.10
C ALA A 372 18.45 -20.35 -2.70
N ALA A 373 19.04 -19.43 -1.94
CA ALA A 373 19.48 -18.11 -2.43
C ALA A 373 20.61 -18.20 -3.45
N GLN A 374 21.33 -19.31 -3.53
CA GLN A 374 22.39 -19.56 -4.50
C GLN A 374 23.38 -18.40 -4.61
N VAL A 375 23.84 -17.90 -3.45
CA VAL A 375 24.79 -16.78 -3.37
C VAL A 375 26.00 -17.00 -4.27
N GLY A 376 26.35 -15.98 -5.07
CA GLY A 376 27.44 -16.06 -6.07
C GLY A 376 26.99 -16.52 -7.47
N ALA A 377 25.80 -17.13 -7.64
CA ALA A 377 25.31 -17.55 -8.94
C ALA A 377 24.86 -16.37 -9.81
N THR A 378 24.98 -16.52 -11.13
CA THR A 378 24.50 -15.57 -12.15
C THR A 378 23.72 -16.31 -13.23
N LEU A 379 22.83 -15.59 -13.90
CA LEU A 379 22.17 -16.02 -15.14
C LEU A 379 22.42 -15.01 -16.24
N LYS A 380 22.57 -15.49 -17.47
CA LYS A 380 22.71 -14.62 -18.64
C LYS A 380 21.32 -14.28 -19.19
N ILE A 381 20.93 -13.02 -19.07
CA ILE A 381 19.64 -12.50 -19.56
C ILE A 381 19.96 -11.49 -20.69
N ASP A 382 19.47 -11.76 -21.89
CA ASP A 382 19.69 -10.91 -23.08
C ASP A 382 21.19 -10.52 -23.27
N GLY A 383 22.09 -11.47 -22.98
CA GLY A 383 23.53 -11.28 -23.10
C GLY A 383 24.22 -10.65 -21.87
N VAL A 384 23.48 -10.18 -20.88
CA VAL A 384 23.99 -9.57 -19.64
C VAL A 384 24.01 -10.59 -18.51
N ASP A 385 25.12 -10.67 -17.76
CA ASP A 385 25.20 -11.48 -16.56
C ASP A 385 24.51 -10.76 -15.39
N VAL A 386 23.42 -11.33 -14.90
CA VAL A 386 22.60 -10.82 -13.79
C VAL A 386 22.72 -11.76 -12.60
N PRO A 387 22.90 -11.28 -11.36
CA PRO A 387 22.88 -12.13 -10.17
C PRO A 387 21.59 -12.97 -10.10
N TYR A 388 21.74 -14.23 -9.69
CA TYR A 388 20.63 -15.17 -9.51
C TYR A 388 20.43 -15.45 -8.04
N ARG A 389 19.32 -14.96 -7.47
CA ARG A 389 18.94 -15.12 -6.04
C ARG A 389 17.48 -15.56 -5.98
N PRO A 390 17.19 -16.87 -6.23
CA PRO A 390 15.82 -17.36 -6.40
C PRO A 390 15.06 -17.53 -5.08
N VAL A 391 15.12 -16.52 -4.25
CA VAL A 391 14.40 -16.44 -2.97
C VAL A 391 13.76 -15.09 -2.77
N ASN A 392 12.64 -15.07 -2.04
CA ASN A 392 12.02 -13.82 -1.63
C ASN A 392 11.30 -13.98 -0.27
N VAL A 393 11.39 -12.97 0.56
CA VAL A 393 10.50 -12.74 1.71
C VAL A 393 9.54 -11.63 1.31
N GLU A 394 8.30 -12.01 1.07
CA GLU A 394 7.22 -11.07 0.79
C GLU A 394 6.48 -10.76 2.08
N TRP A 395 6.21 -9.48 2.32
CA TRP A 395 5.45 -9.04 3.47
C TRP A 395 4.61 -7.81 3.12
N MET A 396 3.48 -7.65 3.80
CA MET A 396 2.65 -6.49 3.53
C MET A 396 1.93 -5.99 4.79
N ARG A 397 0.61 -6.14 4.87
CA ARG A 397 -0.18 -5.44 5.88
C ARG A 397 -0.11 -6.06 7.27
N GLY A 398 0.19 -7.33 7.40
CA GLY A 398 0.36 -7.98 8.69
C GLY A 398 1.48 -7.32 9.50
N PRO A 399 2.75 -7.41 9.09
CA PRO A 399 3.89 -6.85 9.82
C PRO A 399 3.84 -5.34 10.06
N GLN A 400 3.18 -4.57 9.19
CA GLN A 400 3.04 -3.12 9.37
C GLN A 400 1.79 -2.70 10.20
N GLY A 401 0.99 -3.62 10.68
CA GLY A 401 -0.16 -3.38 11.53
C GLY A 401 0.17 -3.45 13.02
N HIS A 402 1.27 -2.86 13.46
CA HIS A 402 1.77 -2.94 14.84
C HIS A 402 2.34 -1.61 15.32
N LYS A 403 2.41 -1.46 16.65
CA LYS A 403 3.05 -0.32 17.31
C LYS A 403 4.55 -0.19 16.93
N HIS A 404 5.24 -1.32 16.70
CA HIS A 404 6.66 -1.38 16.32
C HIS A 404 6.81 -1.82 14.85
N ALA A 405 5.92 -1.34 13.98
CA ALA A 405 5.79 -1.76 12.59
C ALA A 405 7.08 -1.58 11.77
N TRP A 406 7.87 -0.55 12.07
CA TRP A 406 9.16 -0.33 11.41
C TRP A 406 10.09 -1.52 11.58
N HIS A 407 10.30 -1.96 12.82
CA HIS A 407 11.20 -3.06 13.14
C HIS A 407 10.72 -4.41 12.59
N HIS A 408 9.40 -4.67 12.62
CA HIS A 408 8.81 -5.85 12.00
C HIS A 408 9.12 -5.92 10.51
N SER A 409 8.82 -4.86 9.81
CA SER A 409 9.03 -4.75 8.36
C SER A 409 10.50 -4.72 7.97
N TRP A 410 11.33 -4.03 8.77
CA TRP A 410 12.77 -3.90 8.55
C TRP A 410 13.49 -5.24 8.67
N SER A 411 13.22 -6.02 9.72
CA SER A 411 13.85 -7.33 9.93
C SER A 411 13.54 -8.32 8.80
N LEU A 412 12.30 -8.33 8.31
CA LEU A 412 11.90 -9.18 7.18
C LEU A 412 12.58 -8.75 5.87
N THR A 413 12.71 -7.44 5.64
CA THR A 413 13.42 -6.91 4.47
C THR A 413 14.91 -7.27 4.50
N LEU A 414 15.55 -7.21 5.66
CA LEU A 414 16.96 -7.58 5.82
C LEU A 414 17.25 -9.03 5.47
N MET A 415 16.28 -9.94 5.59
CA MET A 415 16.46 -11.34 5.14
C MET A 415 16.76 -11.41 3.63
N ASN A 416 16.08 -10.60 2.81
CA ASN A 416 16.37 -10.50 1.38
C ASN A 416 17.73 -9.81 1.14
N LEU A 417 18.01 -8.72 1.87
CA LEU A 417 19.23 -7.92 1.68
C LEU A 417 20.51 -8.72 1.98
N VAL A 418 20.54 -9.50 3.07
CA VAL A 418 21.76 -10.19 3.46
C VAL A 418 22.18 -11.28 2.47
N VAL A 419 21.27 -11.80 1.67
CA VAL A 419 21.56 -12.76 0.59
C VAL A 419 21.62 -12.13 -0.81
N GLY A 420 21.53 -10.78 -0.91
CA GLY A 420 21.58 -10.06 -2.17
C GLY A 420 20.32 -10.19 -3.05
N ALA A 421 19.21 -10.63 -2.49
CA ALA A 421 17.96 -10.89 -3.21
C ALA A 421 17.11 -9.62 -3.39
N VAL A 422 17.61 -8.64 -4.14
CA VAL A 422 16.94 -7.35 -4.37
C VAL A 422 17.03 -6.94 -5.83
N GLY A 423 15.92 -6.96 -6.55
CA GLY A 423 15.84 -6.51 -7.95
C GLY A 423 16.68 -7.31 -8.93
N VAL A 424 16.97 -8.58 -8.60
CA VAL A 424 17.77 -9.49 -9.42
C VAL A 424 16.97 -10.77 -9.73
N VAL A 425 17.46 -11.62 -10.64
CA VAL A 425 16.71 -12.79 -11.12
C VAL A 425 16.28 -13.68 -9.97
N GLY A 426 14.99 -13.97 -9.87
CA GLY A 426 14.35 -14.83 -8.87
C GLY A 426 14.01 -14.13 -7.55
N SER A 427 14.36 -12.85 -7.37
CA SER A 427 14.11 -12.09 -6.14
C SER A 427 12.86 -11.20 -6.21
N GLY A 428 12.65 -10.39 -5.18
CA GLY A 428 11.64 -9.34 -5.19
C GLY A 428 12.12 -8.09 -5.93
N HIS A 429 11.24 -7.51 -6.76
CA HIS A 429 11.54 -6.31 -7.55
C HIS A 429 10.61 -5.16 -7.17
N ALA A 430 11.16 -3.95 -7.08
CA ALA A 430 10.37 -2.75 -6.85
C ALA A 430 9.52 -2.40 -8.08
N THR A 431 8.25 -2.14 -7.86
CA THR A 431 7.25 -1.99 -8.92
C THR A 431 7.39 -0.74 -9.79
N ASP A 432 8.09 0.27 -9.34
CA ASP A 432 8.21 1.57 -10.03
C ASP A 432 9.65 2.01 -10.31
N VAL A 433 10.64 1.18 -10.01
CA VAL A 433 12.03 1.42 -10.45
C VAL A 433 12.18 0.96 -11.90
N ALA A 434 12.63 1.85 -12.75
CA ALA A 434 12.80 1.62 -14.19
C ALA A 434 11.52 1.18 -14.95
N HIS A 435 10.36 1.18 -14.30
CA HIS A 435 9.09 0.71 -14.86
C HIS A 435 8.15 1.82 -15.34
N ASN A 436 8.52 3.09 -15.17
CA ASN A 436 7.68 4.22 -15.57
C ASN A 436 7.78 4.54 -17.07
N TRP A 437 7.61 3.50 -17.90
CA TRP A 437 7.58 3.73 -19.35
C TRP A 437 6.48 4.74 -19.73
N PRO A 438 6.74 5.70 -20.61
CA PRO A 438 7.98 5.87 -21.40
C PRO A 438 9.11 6.65 -20.69
N VAL A 439 8.93 7.04 -19.43
CA VAL A 439 9.92 7.80 -18.65
C VAL A 439 10.55 6.90 -17.59
N ARG A 440 11.83 6.58 -17.75
CA ARG A 440 12.59 5.83 -16.74
C ARG A 440 13.08 6.76 -15.64
N SER A 441 12.96 6.32 -14.39
CA SER A 441 13.49 7.01 -13.22
C SER A 441 14.38 6.05 -12.42
N TRP A 442 15.65 6.42 -12.25
CA TRP A 442 16.60 5.66 -11.45
C TRP A 442 16.78 6.30 -10.07
N PRO A 443 16.90 5.50 -8.99
CA PRO A 443 17.31 6.00 -7.70
C PRO A 443 18.72 6.59 -7.77
N GLU A 444 18.92 7.77 -7.19
CA GLU A 444 20.20 8.45 -7.13
C GLU A 444 20.93 8.16 -5.82
N ALA A 445 22.25 8.28 -5.83
CA ALA A 445 23.07 8.26 -4.61
C ALA A 445 23.16 9.66 -3.98
N GLY A 446 23.06 9.73 -2.66
CA GLY A 446 23.41 10.92 -1.90
C GLY A 446 24.91 11.13 -1.73
N GLU A 447 25.30 12.17 -1.00
CA GLU A 447 26.70 12.49 -0.72
C GLU A 447 27.42 11.39 0.10
N ASP A 448 26.65 10.62 0.86
CA ASP A 448 27.12 9.46 1.61
C ASP A 448 27.06 8.14 0.80
N GLY A 449 26.72 8.22 -0.49
CA GLY A 449 26.55 7.06 -1.38
C GLY A 449 25.26 6.30 -1.20
N MET A 450 24.44 6.65 -0.21
CA MET A 450 23.19 5.95 0.07
C MET A 450 22.11 6.30 -0.94
N LEU A 451 21.23 5.33 -1.21
CA LEU A 451 20.07 5.50 -2.07
C LEU A 451 19.22 6.67 -1.57
N GLN A 452 19.07 7.68 -2.41
CA GLN A 452 18.13 8.79 -2.17
C GLN A 452 16.88 8.61 -3.02
N ASN A 453 15.75 8.65 -2.37
CA ASN A 453 14.49 8.68 -3.08
C ASN A 453 14.02 10.12 -3.24
N ARG A 454 14.27 10.70 -4.41
CA ARG A 454 13.76 12.03 -4.77
C ARG A 454 12.32 12.03 -5.25
N GLY A 455 11.61 10.90 -5.13
CA GLY A 455 10.31 10.71 -5.75
C GLY A 455 10.43 10.60 -7.27
N SER A 456 9.68 9.71 -7.91
CA SER A 456 9.65 9.63 -9.37
C SER A 456 9.36 11.02 -9.94
N ALA A 457 10.26 11.53 -10.77
CA ALA A 457 10.17 12.84 -11.39
C ALA A 457 8.76 13.07 -11.97
N GLY A 458 8.08 14.11 -11.51
CA GLY A 458 6.78 14.53 -12.05
C GLY A 458 5.55 14.13 -11.23
N ARG A 459 5.64 13.36 -10.16
CA ARG A 459 4.46 13.10 -9.32
C ARG A 459 4.39 14.06 -8.14
N ALA A 460 3.42 14.98 -8.19
CA ALA A 460 3.04 15.86 -7.09
C ALA A 460 2.38 15.13 -5.90
N VAL A 461 2.44 13.81 -5.86
CA VAL A 461 1.86 13.00 -4.80
C VAL A 461 2.89 12.82 -3.69
N GLY A 462 2.84 13.72 -2.76
CA GLY A 462 3.46 13.77 -1.44
C GLY A 462 4.72 12.93 -1.23
N ASN A 463 5.74 13.55 -0.68
CA ASN A 463 7.04 12.96 -0.36
C ASN A 463 6.93 11.48 0.03
N LEU A 464 7.36 10.61 -0.86
CA LEU A 464 7.60 9.20 -0.59
C LEU A 464 8.75 9.18 0.42
N GLY A 465 8.62 8.50 1.54
CA GLY A 465 9.52 8.49 2.69
C GLY A 465 10.88 9.15 2.48
N ALA A 466 11.19 10.19 3.24
CA ALA A 466 12.45 10.89 3.08
C ALA A 466 13.59 10.04 3.67
N PHE A 467 14.66 9.86 2.91
CA PHE A 467 15.90 9.32 3.42
C PHE A 467 17.01 10.37 3.16
N PRO A 468 17.81 10.76 4.10
CA PRO A 468 17.91 10.29 5.51
C PRO A 468 16.84 10.80 6.49
N GLY A 469 15.86 11.54 6.04
CA GLY A 469 14.80 12.12 6.86
C GLY A 469 14.57 13.59 6.57
N ARG A 470 13.45 14.12 7.00
CA ARG A 470 13.16 15.57 6.99
C ARG A 470 13.62 16.17 8.31
N ALA A 471 13.89 17.48 8.31
CA ALA A 471 14.11 18.22 9.53
C ALA A 471 12.90 18.08 10.50
N VAL A 472 13.19 17.87 11.77
CA VAL A 472 12.18 17.80 12.83
C VAL A 472 11.91 19.22 13.33
N THR A 473 10.63 19.61 13.32
CA THR A 473 10.19 20.92 13.81
C THR A 473 8.93 20.79 14.64
N ALA A 474 8.59 21.81 15.42
CA ALA A 474 7.28 21.89 16.05
C ALA A 474 6.19 21.80 14.99
N PRO A 475 5.12 21.03 15.22
CA PRO A 475 4.08 20.82 14.23
C PRO A 475 3.25 22.09 13.99
N GLY A 476 2.90 22.33 12.74
CA GLY A 476 1.93 23.32 12.32
C GLY A 476 0.76 22.69 11.58
N ARG A 477 0.70 21.34 11.56
CA ARG A 477 -0.23 20.56 10.77
C ARG A 477 -1.01 19.57 11.63
N TRP A 478 -2.30 19.39 11.32
CA TRP A 478 -3.18 18.43 11.94
C TRP A 478 -2.68 16.97 11.89
N ASP A 479 -1.83 16.64 10.94
CA ASP A 479 -1.30 15.29 10.76
C ASP A 479 0.08 15.07 11.39
N LEU A 480 0.60 16.06 12.12
CA LEU A 480 1.90 16.03 12.83
C LEU A 480 3.07 15.55 11.95
N PHE A 481 3.05 15.85 10.65
CA PHE A 481 4.02 15.34 9.69
C PHE A 481 5.46 15.71 10.02
N GLU A 482 5.65 16.82 10.70
CA GLU A 482 6.93 17.37 11.17
C GLU A 482 7.56 16.50 12.26
N LEU A 483 6.76 15.75 13.03
CA LEU A 483 7.23 14.82 14.07
C LEU A 483 7.45 13.38 13.57
N PHE A 484 7.27 13.12 12.27
CA PHE A 484 7.49 11.81 11.65
C PHE A 484 8.43 11.94 10.45
N PRO A 485 9.73 12.24 10.69
CA PRO A 485 10.67 12.68 9.65
C PRO A 485 10.88 11.69 8.51
N VAL A 486 10.70 10.40 8.73
CA VAL A 486 10.87 9.34 7.71
C VAL A 486 9.54 8.76 7.20
N ALA A 487 8.41 9.10 7.82
CA ALA A 487 7.12 8.60 7.38
C ALA A 487 6.72 9.15 6.01
N ARG A 488 6.13 8.32 5.19
CA ARG A 488 5.56 8.75 3.91
C ARG A 488 4.41 9.74 4.08
N HIS A 489 3.52 9.47 5.02
CA HIS A 489 2.37 10.32 5.35
C HIS A 489 1.84 9.96 6.74
N THR A 490 1.24 10.93 7.41
CA THR A 490 0.75 10.85 8.78
C THR A 490 -0.72 11.23 8.94
N ARG A 491 -1.41 11.52 7.87
CA ARG A 491 -2.77 12.09 7.82
C ARG A 491 -3.83 11.29 8.56
N THR A 492 -3.53 10.02 8.85
CA THR A 492 -4.39 9.18 9.69
C THR A 492 -4.34 9.52 11.17
N LEU A 493 -3.46 10.43 11.60
CA LEU A 493 -3.40 10.93 12.98
C LEU A 493 -4.44 12.04 13.26
N VAL A 494 -5.01 12.65 12.22
CA VAL A 494 -5.89 13.82 12.37
C VAL A 494 -7.02 13.66 13.39
N PRO A 495 -7.78 12.55 13.43
CA PRO A 495 -8.82 12.38 14.46
C PRO A 495 -8.27 12.27 15.89
N GLU A 496 -7.04 11.81 16.06
CA GLU A 496 -6.37 11.77 17.36
C GLU A 496 -5.96 13.18 17.82
N VAL A 497 -5.33 13.93 16.90
CA VAL A 497 -4.94 15.33 17.14
C VAL A 497 -6.16 16.21 17.41
N PHE A 498 -7.30 15.91 16.78
CA PHE A 498 -8.56 16.62 16.97
C PHE A 498 -9.08 16.54 18.41
N LYS A 499 -8.74 15.52 19.17
CA LYS A 499 -9.14 15.40 20.59
C LYS A 499 -8.59 16.53 21.46
N ASP A 500 -7.38 17.01 21.14
CA ASP A 500 -6.73 18.15 21.81
C ASP A 500 -5.73 18.84 20.86
N PRO A 501 -6.19 19.68 19.93
CA PRO A 501 -5.32 20.35 18.96
C PRO A 501 -4.37 21.37 19.63
N GLY A 502 -4.77 21.96 20.75
CA GLY A 502 -3.95 22.91 21.50
C GLY A 502 -2.66 22.29 22.02
N LYS A 503 -2.69 21.01 22.43
CA LYS A 503 -1.52 20.22 22.84
C LYS A 503 -0.42 20.20 21.78
N TYR A 504 -0.78 20.29 20.51
CA TYR A 504 0.12 20.24 19.36
C TYR A 504 0.35 21.61 18.71
N GLY A 505 -0.17 22.69 19.31
CA GLY A 505 -0.03 24.05 18.77
C GLY A 505 -0.80 24.31 17.48
N ILE A 506 -1.86 23.56 17.21
CA ILE A 506 -2.67 23.73 16.00
C ILE A 506 -3.65 24.89 16.21
N ASP A 507 -3.54 25.91 15.36
CA ASP A 507 -4.22 27.23 15.46
C ASP A 507 -5.35 27.45 14.46
N HIS A 508 -5.64 26.49 13.61
CA HIS A 508 -6.66 26.58 12.57
C HIS A 508 -7.58 25.36 12.56
N LYS A 509 -8.76 25.50 11.93
CA LYS A 509 -9.70 24.39 11.73
C LYS A 509 -9.79 24.01 10.24
N ILE A 510 -10.23 22.79 9.96
CA ILE A 510 -10.62 22.39 8.62
C ILE A 510 -12.05 22.92 8.37
N GLU A 511 -12.24 23.70 7.30
CA GLU A 511 -13.53 24.25 6.93
C GLU A 511 -14.17 23.60 5.70
N LEU A 512 -13.34 23.03 4.82
CA LEU A 512 -13.79 22.32 3.63
C LEU A 512 -13.07 20.99 3.51
N LEU A 513 -13.84 19.89 3.47
CA LEU A 513 -13.32 18.57 3.17
C LEU A 513 -13.95 18.04 1.88
N ILE A 514 -13.13 17.58 0.93
CA ILE A 514 -13.59 16.92 -0.30
C ILE A 514 -13.01 15.50 -0.34
N HIS A 515 -13.85 14.50 -0.57
CA HIS A 515 -13.39 13.13 -0.63
C HIS A 515 -13.91 12.34 -1.85
N THR A 516 -13.06 11.46 -2.34
CA THR A 516 -13.40 10.46 -3.37
C THR A 516 -14.32 9.36 -2.81
N PRO A 517 -14.95 8.53 -3.65
CA PRO A 517 -15.91 7.51 -3.22
C PRO A 517 -15.24 6.35 -2.46
N ALA A 518 -14.68 6.62 -1.29
CA ALA A 518 -14.09 5.63 -0.38
C ALA A 518 -14.68 5.74 1.02
N ASN A 519 -14.84 4.61 1.70
CA ASN A 519 -15.44 4.57 3.03
C ASN A 519 -14.40 4.84 4.12
N TYR A 520 -14.08 6.11 4.33
CA TYR A 520 -13.05 6.55 5.28
C TYR A 520 -13.44 6.29 6.73
N VAL A 521 -14.68 6.57 7.11
CA VAL A 521 -15.16 6.47 8.50
C VAL A 521 -15.16 5.03 8.99
N MET A 522 -15.60 4.08 8.17
CA MET A 522 -15.61 2.67 8.53
C MET A 522 -14.25 2.00 8.37
N GLY A 523 -13.56 2.30 7.26
CA GLY A 523 -12.36 1.57 6.83
C GLY A 523 -11.05 2.30 7.09
N GLY A 524 -11.09 3.58 7.48
CA GLY A 524 -9.93 4.47 7.50
C GLY A 524 -9.24 4.62 8.86
N TRP A 525 -9.96 4.48 9.95
CA TRP A 525 -9.45 4.75 11.31
C TRP A 525 -9.98 3.73 12.33
N GLY A 526 -9.33 3.69 13.51
CA GLY A 526 -9.91 3.17 14.75
C GLY A 526 -10.78 4.22 15.43
N ASP A 527 -11.43 3.86 16.55
CA ASP A 527 -12.30 4.77 17.33
C ASP A 527 -13.26 5.59 16.46
N THR A 528 -14.24 4.90 15.90
CA THR A 528 -15.23 5.50 14.98
C THR A 528 -15.87 6.79 15.54
N LYS A 529 -16.00 6.89 16.90
CA LYS A 529 -16.58 8.08 17.52
C LYS A 529 -15.70 9.32 17.32
N ALA A 530 -14.41 9.22 17.57
CA ALA A 530 -13.48 10.33 17.39
C ALA A 530 -13.46 10.82 15.92
N VAL A 531 -13.55 9.88 14.98
CA VAL A 531 -13.64 10.21 13.55
C VAL A 531 -14.93 10.95 13.21
N VAL A 532 -16.07 10.49 13.73
CA VAL A 532 -17.37 11.15 13.53
C VAL A 532 -17.37 12.55 14.15
N ASP A 533 -16.82 12.71 15.35
CA ASP A 533 -16.74 14.01 16.03
C ASP A 533 -15.87 14.99 15.22
N TRP A 534 -14.78 14.52 14.62
CA TRP A 534 -13.98 15.35 13.72
C TRP A 534 -14.76 15.79 12.47
N TYR A 535 -15.44 14.86 11.78
CA TYR A 535 -16.27 15.21 10.62
C TYR A 535 -17.38 16.22 10.96
N LYS A 536 -17.97 16.12 12.16
CA LYS A 536 -19.00 17.08 12.64
C LYS A 536 -18.48 18.49 12.81
N SER A 537 -17.18 18.66 13.05
CA SER A 537 -16.55 19.98 13.23
C SER A 537 -16.29 20.74 11.94
N ILE A 538 -16.41 20.06 10.77
CA ILE A 538 -16.10 20.63 9.46
C ILE A 538 -17.33 21.33 8.91
N ASP A 539 -17.15 22.58 8.43
CA ASP A 539 -18.26 23.42 7.96
C ASP A 539 -18.96 22.86 6.71
N LEU A 540 -18.17 22.32 5.76
CA LEU A 540 -18.69 21.73 4.52
C LEU A 540 -17.90 20.47 4.16
N VAL A 541 -18.60 19.34 4.16
CA VAL A 541 -18.06 18.05 3.70
C VAL A 541 -18.73 17.67 2.38
N VAL A 542 -17.92 17.43 1.36
CA VAL A 542 -18.35 17.08 0.00
C VAL A 542 -17.83 15.70 -0.37
N GLY A 543 -18.71 14.75 -0.63
CA GLY A 543 -18.39 13.41 -1.05
C GLY A 543 -18.81 13.07 -2.46
N PHE A 544 -17.98 12.32 -3.19
CA PHE A 544 -18.35 11.68 -4.44
C PHE A 544 -18.84 10.27 -4.17
N ALA A 545 -20.01 9.88 -4.65
CA ALA A 545 -20.65 8.61 -4.30
C ALA A 545 -21.26 7.87 -5.48
N LEU A 546 -21.04 6.56 -5.52
CA LEU A 546 -21.86 5.65 -6.30
C LEU A 546 -23.13 5.26 -5.51
N GLU A 547 -22.96 5.03 -4.21
CA GLU A 547 -23.99 4.70 -3.22
C GLU A 547 -23.66 5.36 -1.87
N ILE A 548 -24.65 5.61 -1.06
CA ILE A 548 -24.44 6.18 0.28
C ILE A 548 -23.87 5.10 1.22
N HIS A 549 -22.69 5.36 1.77
CA HIS A 549 -22.07 4.55 2.81
C HIS A 549 -21.76 5.38 4.07
N GLU A 550 -21.11 4.80 5.07
CA GLU A 550 -20.93 5.37 6.40
C GLU A 550 -20.27 6.77 6.37
N THR A 551 -19.32 7.01 5.49
CA THR A 551 -18.71 8.34 5.34
C THR A 551 -19.71 9.35 4.78
N HIS A 552 -20.45 8.96 3.73
CA HIS A 552 -21.42 9.86 3.10
C HIS A 552 -22.59 10.25 4.04
N GLU A 553 -22.91 9.40 5.05
CA GLU A 553 -23.87 9.80 6.08
C GLU A 553 -23.42 11.00 6.93
N LEU A 554 -22.17 11.46 6.79
CA LEU A 554 -21.64 12.66 7.44
C LEU A 554 -21.43 13.84 6.49
N ASP A 555 -21.65 13.64 5.18
CA ASP A 555 -21.48 14.69 4.18
C ASP A 555 -22.61 15.73 4.25
N ASP A 556 -22.30 16.93 3.78
CA ASP A 556 -23.28 18.00 3.55
C ASP A 556 -23.79 17.99 2.10
N ILE A 557 -22.90 17.67 1.15
CA ILE A 557 -23.23 17.49 -0.25
C ILE A 557 -22.64 16.18 -0.75
N VAL A 558 -23.47 15.40 -1.45
CA VAL A 558 -23.05 14.18 -2.13
C VAL A 558 -23.23 14.35 -3.63
N LEU A 559 -22.16 14.12 -4.39
CA LEU A 559 -22.13 14.21 -5.85
C LEU A 559 -22.12 12.80 -6.47
N PRO A 560 -23.03 12.49 -7.40
CA PRO A 560 -23.08 11.19 -8.04
C PRO A 560 -21.87 10.95 -8.94
N VAL A 561 -21.37 9.72 -8.97
CA VAL A 561 -20.34 9.29 -9.89
C VAL A 561 -20.81 8.15 -10.80
N PRO A 562 -20.26 8.05 -12.03
CA PRO A 562 -20.49 6.92 -12.91
C PRO A 562 -19.84 5.63 -12.36
N THR A 563 -20.40 4.48 -12.71
CA THR A 563 -19.74 3.18 -12.51
C THR A 563 -18.53 3.06 -13.46
N TYR A 564 -17.68 2.06 -13.26
CA TYR A 564 -16.56 1.83 -14.18
C TYR A 564 -17.00 1.43 -15.61
N LEU A 565 -18.24 1.01 -15.78
CA LEU A 565 -18.85 0.71 -17.10
C LEU A 565 -19.30 1.98 -17.84
N GLU A 566 -19.41 3.09 -17.13
CA GLU A 566 -19.94 4.38 -17.62
C GLU A 566 -18.88 5.49 -17.62
N ALA A 567 -17.70 5.23 -17.07
CA ALA A 567 -16.65 6.22 -16.88
C ALA A 567 -15.50 6.04 -17.85
N ASN A 568 -14.87 7.15 -18.19
CA ASN A 568 -13.58 7.17 -18.87
C ASN A 568 -12.46 7.43 -17.86
N ALA A 569 -11.26 6.88 -18.11
CA ALA A 569 -10.04 7.25 -17.43
C ALA A 569 -8.83 6.89 -18.30
N PHE A 570 -7.84 7.78 -18.34
CA PHE A 570 -6.64 7.50 -19.09
C PHE A 570 -5.82 6.37 -18.45
N HIS A 571 -5.78 6.29 -17.13
CA HIS A 571 -5.10 5.20 -16.43
C HIS A 571 -6.05 4.05 -16.11
N GLY A 572 -5.84 2.92 -16.76
CA GLY A 572 -6.58 1.68 -16.49
C GLY A 572 -6.16 1.00 -15.19
N SER A 573 -4.94 1.21 -14.67
CA SER A 573 -4.44 0.60 -13.44
C SER A 573 -4.47 1.57 -12.25
N HIS A 574 -3.92 1.15 -11.11
CA HIS A 574 -3.85 1.99 -9.91
C HIS A 574 -2.97 3.23 -10.16
N VAL A 575 -3.45 4.39 -9.72
CA VAL A 575 -2.86 5.70 -10.03
C VAL A 575 -1.42 5.88 -9.53
N ASP A 576 -1.02 5.14 -8.50
CA ASP A 576 0.34 5.24 -7.95
C ASP A 576 1.37 4.40 -8.71
N ALA A 577 0.94 3.47 -9.55
CA ALA A 577 1.82 2.52 -10.23
C ALA A 577 2.31 2.98 -11.60
N GLY A 578 1.95 4.17 -12.05
CA GLY A 578 2.31 4.63 -13.39
C GLY A 578 1.69 3.80 -14.49
N THR A 579 2.25 3.90 -15.63
CA THR A 579 1.88 3.16 -16.81
C THR A 579 2.45 1.74 -16.73
N GLY A 580 1.60 0.76 -16.53
CA GLY A 580 1.95 -0.65 -16.64
C GLY A 580 2.43 -1.30 -15.34
N ASP A 581 1.60 -2.18 -14.83
CA ASP A 581 1.94 -3.08 -13.72
C ASP A 581 2.56 -4.38 -14.29
N ALA A 582 3.73 -4.27 -14.92
CA ALA A 582 4.49 -5.46 -15.27
C ALA A 582 5.01 -6.11 -13.99
N LEU A 583 4.89 -7.43 -13.87
CA LEU A 583 5.50 -8.16 -12.76
C LEU A 583 7.03 -8.18 -12.88
N ALA A 584 7.68 -8.51 -11.78
CA ALA A 584 9.09 -8.78 -11.72
C ALA A 584 9.49 -9.78 -12.83
N GLY A 585 10.54 -9.46 -13.58
CA GLY A 585 11.04 -10.31 -14.67
C GLY A 585 10.18 -10.37 -15.94
N ASP A 586 8.99 -9.75 -15.99
CA ASP A 586 8.15 -9.74 -17.20
C ASP A 586 8.88 -9.12 -18.41
N HIS A 587 8.80 -9.78 -19.56
CA HIS A 587 9.39 -9.29 -20.82
C HIS A 587 8.65 -8.09 -21.41
N VAL A 588 7.44 -7.81 -20.96
CA VAL A 588 6.59 -6.76 -21.51
C VAL A 588 6.05 -5.85 -20.43
N GLY A 589 6.06 -4.55 -20.71
CA GLY A 589 5.27 -3.53 -20.02
C GLY A 589 4.03 -3.19 -20.85
N PHE A 590 3.04 -2.58 -20.24
CA PHE A 590 1.81 -2.24 -20.94
C PHE A 590 1.12 -1.02 -20.31
N HIS A 591 0.29 -0.38 -21.13
CA HIS A 591 -0.68 0.62 -20.66
C HIS A 591 -2.06 0.27 -21.18
N HIS A 592 -3.08 0.37 -20.36
CA HIS A 592 -4.46 0.21 -20.76
C HIS A 592 -5.34 1.29 -20.15
N ILE A 593 -6.41 1.63 -20.86
CA ILE A 593 -7.35 2.67 -20.46
C ILE A 593 -8.65 2.09 -19.89
N GLN A 594 -9.41 2.95 -19.26
CA GLN A 594 -10.83 2.73 -18.99
C GLN A 594 -11.63 3.60 -19.95
N GLN A 595 -12.55 3.00 -20.73
CA GLN A 595 -13.53 3.73 -21.53
C GLN A 595 -14.94 3.30 -21.14
N ALA A 596 -15.85 4.24 -21.25
CA ALA A 596 -17.27 3.99 -21.02
C ALA A 596 -17.85 3.01 -22.05
N ALA A 597 -18.35 1.86 -21.57
CA ALA A 597 -19.11 0.93 -22.39
C ALA A 597 -20.60 1.30 -22.46
N LEU A 598 -21.10 2.04 -21.48
CA LEU A 598 -22.48 2.50 -21.35
C LEU A 598 -22.52 4.02 -21.14
N LYS A 599 -23.64 4.62 -21.48
CA LYS A 599 -23.93 6.00 -21.05
C LYS A 599 -24.32 5.99 -19.57
N PRO A 600 -23.85 6.97 -18.79
CA PRO A 600 -24.30 7.13 -17.40
C PRO A 600 -25.81 7.48 -17.36
N PRO A 601 -26.51 7.21 -16.26
CA PRO A 601 -27.88 7.66 -16.06
C PRO A 601 -27.98 9.19 -16.18
N GLU A 602 -29.17 9.67 -16.57
CA GLU A 602 -29.45 11.10 -16.57
C GLU A 602 -29.20 11.69 -15.17
N GLY A 603 -28.45 12.80 -15.13
CA GLY A 603 -28.06 13.45 -13.88
C GLY A 603 -26.69 13.04 -13.33
N VAL A 604 -26.06 11.97 -13.83
CA VAL A 604 -24.68 11.60 -13.48
C VAL A 604 -23.72 12.24 -14.50
N ARG A 605 -22.73 13.00 -14.00
CA ARG A 605 -21.74 13.71 -14.82
C ARG A 605 -20.33 13.15 -14.59
N SER A 606 -19.41 13.41 -15.52
CA SER A 606 -18.00 13.14 -15.30
C SER A 606 -17.49 13.89 -14.08
N PRO A 607 -16.92 13.21 -13.09
CA PRO A 607 -16.38 13.89 -11.90
C PRO A 607 -15.17 14.78 -12.23
N VAL A 608 -14.44 14.49 -13.31
CA VAL A 608 -13.34 15.35 -13.81
C VAL A 608 -13.88 16.67 -14.32
N GLU A 609 -14.91 16.63 -15.17
CA GLU A 609 -15.53 17.86 -15.70
C GLU A 609 -16.22 18.68 -14.62
N VAL A 610 -16.86 18.03 -13.65
CA VAL A 610 -17.45 18.69 -12.48
C VAL A 610 -16.39 19.43 -11.67
N MET A 611 -15.24 18.79 -11.40
CA MET A 611 -14.16 19.45 -10.66
C MET A 611 -13.54 20.61 -11.44
N MET A 612 -13.35 20.46 -12.74
CA MET A 612 -12.87 21.58 -13.58
C MET A 612 -13.83 22.76 -13.56
N GLU A 613 -15.15 22.51 -13.57
CA GLU A 613 -16.16 23.57 -13.44
C GLU A 613 -16.06 24.26 -12.07
N ILE A 614 -15.92 23.50 -10.99
CA ILE A 614 -15.73 24.02 -9.63
C ILE A 614 -14.45 24.88 -9.57
N TYR A 615 -13.32 24.39 -10.11
CA TYR A 615 -12.05 25.13 -10.13
C TYR A 615 -12.15 26.42 -10.93
N HIS A 616 -12.83 26.38 -12.07
CA HIS A 616 -13.06 27.57 -12.89
C HIS A 616 -13.84 28.61 -12.12
N ARG A 617 -14.97 28.25 -11.50
CA ARG A 617 -15.78 29.16 -10.70
C ARG A 617 -15.08 29.63 -9.44
N ALA A 618 -14.22 28.82 -8.86
CA ALA A 618 -13.38 29.22 -7.73
C ALA A 618 -12.24 30.17 -8.13
N GLY A 619 -11.91 30.28 -9.42
CA GLY A 619 -10.83 31.11 -9.95
C GLY A 619 -9.45 30.53 -9.81
N ILE A 620 -9.32 29.17 -9.73
CA ILE A 620 -8.07 28.46 -9.49
C ILE A 620 -7.72 27.43 -10.58
N LEU A 621 -8.50 27.39 -11.69
CA LEU A 621 -8.32 26.35 -12.71
C LEU A 621 -6.94 26.42 -13.37
N ASP A 622 -6.42 27.61 -13.63
CA ASP A 622 -5.13 27.79 -14.30
C ASP A 622 -3.96 27.30 -13.42
N ASP A 623 -4.03 27.53 -12.11
CA ASP A 623 -3.05 27.00 -11.15
C ASP A 623 -3.09 25.47 -11.09
N VAL A 624 -4.30 24.89 -11.12
CA VAL A 624 -4.47 23.45 -11.19
C VAL A 624 -3.90 22.87 -12.48
N TYR A 625 -4.09 23.53 -13.62
CA TYR A 625 -3.50 23.11 -14.90
C TYR A 625 -1.96 23.11 -14.86
N LEU A 626 -1.36 24.12 -14.24
CA LEU A 626 0.10 24.17 -14.09
C LEU A 626 0.63 22.94 -13.35
N VAL A 627 -0.04 22.53 -12.26
CA VAL A 627 0.32 21.32 -11.49
C VAL A 627 0.00 20.05 -12.28
N ALA A 628 -1.18 20.00 -12.93
CA ALA A 628 -1.61 18.85 -13.72
C ALA A 628 -0.64 18.57 -14.89
N ASN A 629 -0.18 19.60 -15.61
CA ASN A 629 0.80 19.48 -16.68
C ASN A 629 2.07 18.78 -16.20
N ARG A 630 2.56 19.13 -15.02
CA ARG A 630 3.75 18.52 -14.41
C ARG A 630 3.48 17.08 -13.96
N SER A 631 2.39 16.86 -13.25
CA SER A 631 2.05 15.56 -12.67
C SER A 631 1.69 14.51 -13.72
N MET A 632 1.09 14.92 -14.84
CA MET A 632 0.80 14.07 -15.99
C MET A 632 1.99 13.92 -16.95
N GLY A 633 3.06 14.68 -16.78
CA GLY A 633 4.20 14.69 -17.69
C GLY A 633 3.86 15.25 -19.07
N LEU A 634 2.92 16.19 -19.16
CA LEU A 634 2.55 16.79 -20.43
C LEU A 634 3.67 17.65 -20.99
N LYS A 635 3.88 17.59 -22.32
CA LYS A 635 4.91 18.31 -23.05
C LYS A 635 4.27 19.15 -24.17
N PRO A 636 4.89 20.24 -24.59
CA PRO A 636 4.43 20.96 -25.79
C PRO A 636 4.33 20.02 -27.00
N PRO A 637 3.29 20.11 -27.88
CA PRO A 637 2.21 21.11 -27.84
C PRO A 637 0.99 20.70 -27.00
N TYR A 638 1.09 19.67 -26.15
CA TYR A 638 -0.07 19.06 -25.44
C TYR A 638 -0.37 19.65 -24.08
N LEU A 639 0.30 20.73 -23.67
CA LEU A 639 0.03 21.37 -22.38
C LEU A 639 -1.42 21.87 -22.27
N LEU A 640 -1.99 21.78 -21.07
CA LEU A 640 -3.22 22.48 -20.72
C LEU A 640 -2.86 23.95 -20.51
N GLU A 641 -3.49 24.83 -21.28
CA GLU A 641 -3.18 26.25 -21.34
C GLU A 641 -4.10 27.06 -20.45
N ALA A 642 -3.56 28.07 -19.77
CA ALA A 642 -4.33 29.01 -18.96
C ALA A 642 -5.42 29.73 -19.80
N GLY A 643 -6.57 29.96 -19.18
CA GLY A 643 -7.72 30.58 -19.81
C GLY A 643 -8.50 29.72 -20.79
N LYS A 644 -8.06 28.48 -21.06
CA LYS A 644 -8.79 27.54 -21.94
C LYS A 644 -9.58 26.51 -21.10
N ARG A 645 -10.68 26.04 -21.70
CA ARG A 645 -11.46 24.93 -21.15
C ARG A 645 -11.28 23.72 -22.05
N TYR A 646 -11.10 22.55 -21.44
CA TYR A 646 -10.92 21.27 -22.12
C TYR A 646 -11.98 20.28 -21.65
N THR A 647 -12.49 19.48 -22.58
CA THR A 647 -13.27 18.28 -22.26
C THR A 647 -12.38 17.17 -21.71
N GLU A 648 -12.96 16.23 -20.99
CA GLU A 648 -12.25 15.04 -20.50
C GLU A 648 -11.54 14.30 -21.65
N ALA A 649 -12.19 14.14 -22.80
CA ALA A 649 -11.63 13.46 -23.97
C ALA A 649 -10.41 14.20 -24.54
N GLU A 650 -10.44 15.53 -24.61
CA GLU A 650 -9.30 16.35 -25.06
C GLU A 650 -8.10 16.22 -24.10
N ILE A 651 -8.36 16.16 -22.80
CA ILE A 651 -7.31 15.97 -21.80
C ILE A 651 -6.66 14.59 -21.97
N PHE A 652 -7.46 13.55 -22.17
CA PHE A 652 -6.94 12.19 -22.34
C PHE A 652 -6.17 12.05 -23.67
N ASP A 653 -6.64 12.67 -24.73
CA ASP A 653 -5.93 12.69 -26.02
C ASP A 653 -4.57 13.38 -25.91
N ARG A 654 -4.53 14.56 -25.28
CA ARG A 654 -3.28 15.29 -25.00
C ARG A 654 -2.32 14.47 -24.12
N HIS A 655 -2.85 13.81 -23.10
CA HIS A 655 -2.04 12.97 -22.22
C HIS A 655 -1.46 11.75 -22.97
N ALA A 656 -2.29 11.07 -23.74
CA ALA A 656 -1.89 9.92 -24.53
C ALA A 656 -0.79 10.30 -25.54
N LYS A 657 -1.03 11.34 -26.35
CA LYS A 657 -0.06 11.81 -27.35
C LYS A 657 1.23 12.34 -26.73
N SER A 658 1.14 13.03 -25.61
CA SER A 658 2.34 13.51 -24.89
C SER A 658 3.26 12.39 -24.42
N LEU A 659 2.69 11.23 -24.02
CA LEU A 659 3.45 10.09 -23.54
C LEU A 659 3.88 9.14 -24.66
N TYR A 660 3.03 8.88 -25.65
CA TYR A 660 3.19 7.77 -26.59
C TYR A 660 3.29 8.19 -28.05
N GLY A 661 3.22 9.49 -28.37
CA GLY A 661 3.29 10.03 -29.74
C GLY A 661 1.92 10.25 -30.37
N GLU A 662 1.91 11.01 -31.46
CA GLU A 662 0.69 11.45 -32.19
C GLU A 662 -0.20 10.29 -32.63
N GLU A 663 0.40 9.16 -32.98
CA GLU A 663 -0.30 7.96 -33.44
C GLU A 663 -1.06 7.23 -32.35
N HIS A 664 -0.78 7.51 -31.07
CA HIS A 664 -1.35 6.84 -29.89
C HIS A 664 -2.23 7.77 -29.07
N GLY A 665 -3.12 8.54 -29.76
CA GLY A 665 -4.12 9.37 -29.10
C GLY A 665 -5.27 8.59 -28.47
N TRP A 666 -6.22 9.31 -27.84
CA TRP A 666 -7.36 8.70 -27.14
C TRP A 666 -8.20 7.76 -28.01
N ASP A 667 -8.43 8.11 -29.29
CA ASP A 667 -9.20 7.25 -30.21
C ASP A 667 -8.47 5.96 -30.55
N TRP A 668 -7.13 5.99 -30.64
CA TRP A 668 -6.34 4.78 -30.77
C TRP A 668 -6.55 3.84 -29.57
N PHE A 669 -6.47 4.37 -28.35
CA PHE A 669 -6.66 3.58 -27.14
C PHE A 669 -8.10 3.04 -27.01
N LYS A 670 -9.10 3.81 -27.39
CA LYS A 670 -10.51 3.32 -27.44
C LYS A 670 -10.66 2.12 -28.35
N LYS A 671 -9.98 2.12 -29.48
CA LYS A 671 -10.02 1.03 -30.46
C LYS A 671 -9.21 -0.18 -30.01
N ASN A 672 -8.02 0.02 -29.48
CA ASN A 672 -7.05 -1.05 -29.22
C ASN A 672 -7.04 -1.50 -27.73
N GLY A 673 -7.46 -0.64 -26.80
CA GLY A 673 -7.61 -0.93 -25.37
C GLY A 673 -6.30 -1.03 -24.59
N VAL A 674 -5.27 -1.65 -25.14
CA VAL A 674 -3.99 -1.93 -24.48
C VAL A 674 -2.83 -1.59 -25.44
N LEU A 675 -1.86 -0.85 -24.94
CA LEU A 675 -0.56 -0.64 -25.57
C LEU A 675 0.48 -1.49 -24.83
N VAL A 676 1.29 -2.26 -25.59
CA VAL A 676 2.32 -3.15 -25.03
C VAL A 676 3.67 -2.76 -25.58
N HIS A 677 4.72 -2.82 -24.76
CA HIS A 677 6.10 -2.60 -25.15
C HIS A 677 7.03 -3.67 -24.58
N GLU A 678 8.12 -3.97 -25.28
CA GLU A 678 9.16 -4.86 -24.77
C GLU A 678 10.00 -4.15 -23.72
N ARG A 679 10.39 -4.89 -22.67
CA ARG A 679 11.25 -4.43 -21.59
C ARG A 679 12.64 -5.02 -21.74
N ASP A 680 13.64 -4.18 -21.62
CA ASP A 680 15.03 -4.61 -21.61
C ASP A 680 15.45 -5.19 -20.25
N VAL A 681 16.67 -5.68 -20.17
CA VAL A 681 17.22 -6.30 -18.96
C VAL A 681 17.26 -5.34 -17.76
N GLU A 682 17.49 -4.05 -18.00
CA GLU A 682 17.54 -3.02 -16.95
C GLU A 682 16.16 -2.78 -16.33
N GLU A 683 15.12 -2.78 -17.14
CA GLU A 683 13.73 -2.64 -16.67
C GLU A 683 13.24 -3.90 -15.94
N ARG A 684 13.75 -5.06 -16.34
CA ARG A 684 13.34 -6.35 -15.76
C ARG A 684 14.05 -6.67 -14.46
N TYR A 685 15.35 -6.29 -14.35
CA TYR A 685 16.22 -6.60 -13.22
C TYR A 685 17.00 -5.37 -12.75
N PRO A 686 16.31 -4.34 -12.24
CA PRO A 686 16.92 -3.04 -11.96
C PRO A 686 18.00 -3.07 -10.87
N GLY A 687 17.96 -4.04 -9.96
CA GLY A 687 18.91 -4.14 -8.85
C GLY A 687 20.38 -4.26 -9.29
N ARG A 688 20.64 -4.83 -10.47
CA ARG A 688 21.97 -4.92 -11.08
C ARG A 688 22.53 -3.55 -11.49
N PHE A 689 21.65 -2.58 -11.78
CA PHE A 689 21.98 -1.30 -12.39
C PHE A 689 21.88 -0.13 -11.41
N ILE A 690 21.30 -0.31 -10.22
CA ILE A 690 21.28 0.71 -9.17
C ILE A 690 22.70 0.92 -8.65
N LYS A 691 23.21 2.16 -8.79
CA LYS A 691 24.55 2.55 -8.33
C LYS A 691 24.60 2.98 -6.88
N ALA A 692 23.46 3.41 -6.32
CA ALA A 692 23.37 3.82 -4.92
C ALA A 692 23.46 2.62 -3.97
N ARG A 693 24.02 2.82 -2.80
CA ARG A 693 24.12 1.82 -1.74
C ARG A 693 22.81 1.72 -0.96
N ILE A 694 22.44 0.51 -0.60
CA ILE A 694 21.22 0.21 0.16
C ILE A 694 21.56 0.12 1.65
N PRO A 695 20.76 0.73 2.56
CA PRO A 695 21.07 0.66 3.99
C PRO A 695 20.74 -0.71 4.59
N ILE A 696 21.66 -1.26 5.36
CA ILE A 696 21.44 -2.27 6.39
C ILE A 696 21.57 -1.68 7.79
N TYR A 697 22.03 -0.46 7.87
CA TYR A 697 22.23 0.31 9.08
C TYR A 697 21.71 1.75 8.87
N LEU A 698 20.89 2.23 9.78
CA LEU A 698 20.20 3.53 9.67
C LEU A 698 20.83 4.57 10.61
N GLU A 699 22.08 5.01 10.33
CA GLU A 699 22.81 5.97 11.15
C GLU A 699 21.97 7.21 11.52
N HIS A 700 21.21 7.73 10.55
CA HIS A 700 20.42 8.95 10.73
C HIS A 700 19.34 8.83 11.82
N PHE A 701 18.92 7.61 12.21
CA PHE A 701 17.99 7.43 13.33
C PHE A 701 18.56 7.92 14.66
N ILE A 702 19.87 7.90 14.84
CA ILE A 702 20.52 8.41 16.05
C ILE A 702 20.30 9.93 16.14
N GLY A 703 20.56 10.67 15.06
CA GLY A 703 20.35 12.12 15.01
C GLY A 703 18.87 12.51 15.11
N LEU A 704 18.00 11.80 14.35
CA LEU A 704 16.56 12.05 14.38
C LEU A 704 15.95 11.83 15.78
N ARG A 705 16.44 10.84 16.52
CA ARG A 705 16.02 10.62 17.91
C ARG A 705 16.37 11.82 18.79
N GLU A 706 17.59 12.36 18.67
CA GLU A 706 18.06 13.52 19.41
C GLU A 706 17.23 14.78 19.08
N GLU A 707 16.97 15.01 17.79
CA GLU A 707 16.13 16.12 17.32
C GLU A 707 14.69 16.02 17.81
N LEU A 708 14.07 14.84 17.66
CA LEU A 708 12.72 14.56 18.16
C LEU A 708 12.61 14.78 19.66
N GLN A 709 13.57 14.24 20.44
CA GLN A 709 13.56 14.41 21.90
C GLN A 709 13.59 15.89 22.27
N THR A 710 14.38 16.69 21.54
CA THR A 710 14.48 18.14 21.79
C THR A 710 13.16 18.85 21.53
N VAL A 711 12.53 18.58 20.38
CA VAL A 711 11.25 19.21 20.00
C VAL A 711 10.11 18.75 20.93
N LEU A 712 10.01 17.45 21.21
CA LEU A 712 8.95 16.91 22.07
C LEU A 712 9.08 17.46 23.50
N THR A 713 10.30 17.55 24.05
CA THR A 713 10.54 18.13 25.37
C THR A 713 10.11 19.60 25.42
N ALA A 714 10.45 20.39 24.39
CA ALA A 714 10.02 21.79 24.30
C ALA A 714 8.50 21.95 24.23
N MET A 715 7.78 20.94 23.71
CA MET A 715 6.32 20.89 23.62
C MET A 715 5.67 20.29 24.87
N GLY A 716 6.42 19.77 25.83
CA GLY A 716 5.89 19.03 26.97
C GLY A 716 5.27 17.68 26.58
N LEU A 717 5.70 17.07 25.46
CA LEU A 717 5.27 15.75 24.99
C LEU A 717 6.28 14.67 25.40
N ASP A 718 5.76 13.57 25.92
CA ASP A 718 6.58 12.40 26.29
C ASP A 718 6.23 11.21 25.36
N TRP A 719 7.03 11.01 24.32
CA TRP A 719 6.88 9.87 23.39
C TRP A 719 8.04 8.88 23.62
N ASP A 720 7.71 7.61 23.55
CA ASP A 720 8.72 6.56 23.55
C ASP A 720 9.44 6.52 22.19
N LEU A 721 10.65 7.09 22.15
CA LEU A 721 11.52 7.13 20.98
C LEU A 721 12.49 5.93 20.91
N SER A 722 12.28 4.87 21.72
CA SER A 722 13.18 3.73 21.75
C SER A 722 13.28 2.98 20.41
N ASP A 723 12.29 3.11 19.52
CA ASP A 723 12.32 2.53 18.18
C ASP A 723 13.26 3.23 17.19
N TYR A 724 13.76 4.42 17.51
CA TYR A 724 14.79 5.06 16.68
C TYR A 724 16.16 4.42 16.94
N GLU A 725 16.30 3.15 16.55
CA GLU A 725 17.53 2.35 16.58
C GLU A 725 18.03 2.07 15.15
N PRO A 726 19.35 2.11 14.91
CA PRO A 726 19.92 1.94 13.56
C PRO A 726 19.85 0.51 13.00
N VAL A 727 19.58 -0.48 13.84
CA VAL A 727 19.32 -1.89 13.45
C VAL A 727 18.00 -2.37 14.03
N PRO A 728 17.30 -3.35 13.42
CA PRO A 728 16.01 -3.79 13.93
C PRO A 728 16.10 -4.38 15.34
N ASN A 729 15.01 -4.27 16.07
CA ASN A 729 14.82 -4.87 17.38
C ASN A 729 13.40 -5.39 17.50
N TRP A 730 13.12 -6.27 18.44
CA TRP A 730 11.76 -6.65 18.78
C TRP A 730 11.39 -6.12 20.16
N ARG A 731 10.20 -5.51 20.23
CA ARG A 731 9.57 -5.09 21.48
C ARG A 731 8.14 -5.62 21.55
N PRO A 732 7.67 -6.02 22.72
CA PRO A 732 6.29 -6.49 22.87
C PRO A 732 5.31 -5.32 22.68
N CYS A 733 4.23 -5.54 21.93
CA CYS A 733 3.06 -4.67 21.98
C CYS A 733 2.25 -4.92 23.27
N ASP A 734 1.36 -4.00 23.62
CA ASP A 734 0.56 -4.10 24.86
C ASP A 734 -0.26 -5.40 24.93
N SER A 735 -0.87 -5.81 23.82
CA SER A 735 -1.67 -7.04 23.74
C SER A 735 -0.83 -8.30 23.99
N PHE A 736 0.44 -8.30 23.57
CA PHE A 736 1.37 -9.40 23.86
C PHE A 736 1.62 -9.54 25.38
N GLU A 737 1.85 -8.43 26.07
CA GLU A 737 2.06 -8.46 27.52
C GLU A 737 0.78 -8.82 28.27
N GLN A 738 -0.37 -8.29 27.84
CA GLN A 738 -1.66 -8.57 28.46
C GLN A 738 -2.07 -10.05 28.34
N ILE A 739 -1.82 -10.70 27.16
CA ILE A 739 -2.14 -12.14 27.02
C ILE A 739 -1.22 -13.00 27.90
N ARG A 740 0.07 -12.64 28.03
CA ARG A 740 0.99 -13.32 28.94
C ARG A 740 0.58 -13.23 30.38
N ARG A 741 0.01 -12.08 30.82
CA ARG A 741 -0.48 -11.86 32.19
C ARG A 741 -1.88 -12.43 32.42
N GLY A 742 -2.54 -12.96 31.38
CA GLY A 742 -3.92 -13.46 31.47
C GLY A 742 -4.99 -12.36 31.64
N GLU A 743 -4.67 -11.12 31.29
CA GLU A 743 -5.59 -9.98 31.40
C GLU A 743 -6.62 -9.96 30.26
N ILE A 744 -6.28 -10.58 29.13
CA ILE A 744 -7.13 -10.76 27.96
C ILE A 744 -7.18 -12.24 27.56
N ASP A 745 -8.21 -12.60 26.80
CA ASP A 745 -8.43 -13.97 26.31
C ASP A 745 -7.79 -14.25 24.96
N ALA A 746 -7.72 -13.22 24.10
CA ALA A 746 -7.20 -13.33 22.74
C ALA A 746 -6.73 -11.99 22.20
N ILE A 747 -5.93 -12.05 21.14
CA ILE A 747 -5.54 -10.93 20.28
C ILE A 747 -6.44 -10.95 19.04
N GLY A 748 -7.18 -9.88 18.80
CA GLY A 748 -8.00 -9.72 17.60
C GLY A 748 -7.14 -9.29 16.40
N VAL A 749 -7.27 -9.97 15.27
CA VAL A 749 -6.63 -9.61 14.00
C VAL A 749 -7.63 -9.58 12.86
N SER A 750 -7.35 -8.80 11.81
CA SER A 750 -8.20 -8.81 10.61
C SER A 750 -7.63 -9.72 9.52
N TYR A 751 -8.53 -10.31 8.74
CA TYR A 751 -8.18 -11.01 7.50
C TYR A 751 -9.07 -10.54 6.34
N LYS A 752 -8.64 -10.80 5.10
CA LYS A 752 -9.35 -10.40 3.88
C LYS A 752 -10.09 -11.58 3.24
N LEU A 753 -11.17 -11.29 2.54
CA LEU A 753 -11.93 -12.28 1.77
C LEU A 753 -11.54 -12.17 0.29
N PRO A 754 -11.29 -13.30 -0.42
CA PRO A 754 -10.83 -13.27 -1.81
C PRO A 754 -11.88 -12.74 -2.81
N TYR A 755 -13.14 -12.79 -2.43
CA TYR A 755 -14.28 -12.36 -3.26
C TYR A 755 -14.87 -11.01 -2.84
N ALA A 756 -14.41 -10.39 -1.78
CA ALA A 756 -14.81 -9.04 -1.35
C ALA A 756 -13.61 -8.10 -1.28
N TYR A 757 -13.81 -6.82 -1.52
CA TYR A 757 -12.74 -5.82 -1.49
C TYR A 757 -13.12 -4.63 -0.61
N GLY A 758 -12.34 -4.43 0.47
CA GLY A 758 -12.56 -3.34 1.41
C GLY A 758 -14.00 -3.30 1.94
N ALA A 759 -14.45 -2.12 2.32
CA ALA A 759 -15.81 -1.88 2.81
C ALA A 759 -16.86 -1.70 1.69
N HIS A 760 -16.56 -2.07 0.44
CA HIS A 760 -17.48 -1.87 -0.70
C HIS A 760 -18.13 -3.17 -1.17
N GLY A 761 -17.42 -4.30 -1.09
CA GLY A 761 -17.83 -5.54 -1.72
C GLY A 761 -19.20 -6.06 -1.27
N ASN A 762 -19.54 -5.90 -0.02
CA ASN A 762 -20.75 -6.49 0.58
C ASN A 762 -22.07 -5.80 0.17
N ALA A 763 -21.98 -4.61 -0.42
CA ALA A 763 -23.16 -3.93 -0.98
C ALA A 763 -23.62 -4.55 -2.33
N ASN A 764 -22.73 -5.26 -3.02
CA ASN A 764 -23.03 -5.97 -4.25
C ASN A 764 -23.82 -7.24 -3.93
N ALA A 765 -25.00 -7.40 -4.51
CA ALA A 765 -25.94 -8.50 -4.19
C ALA A 765 -25.31 -9.89 -4.39
N TRP A 766 -24.57 -10.12 -5.49
CA TRP A 766 -23.94 -11.42 -5.75
C TRP A 766 -22.83 -11.72 -4.73
N ILE A 767 -22.01 -10.70 -4.41
CA ILE A 767 -20.95 -10.85 -3.40
C ILE A 767 -21.55 -11.06 -2.02
N ASN A 768 -22.63 -10.35 -1.67
CA ASN A 768 -23.30 -10.52 -0.38
C ASN A 768 -23.89 -11.93 -0.24
N GLU A 769 -24.58 -12.45 -1.27
CA GLU A 769 -25.08 -13.82 -1.26
C GLU A 769 -23.96 -14.84 -1.05
N LEU A 770 -22.82 -14.67 -1.74
CA LEU A 770 -21.65 -15.51 -1.55
C LEU A 770 -21.13 -15.42 -0.12
N CYS A 771 -21.03 -14.22 0.45
CA CYS A 771 -20.61 -14.00 1.83
C CYS A 771 -21.54 -14.67 2.85
N GLN A 772 -22.85 -14.65 2.61
CA GLN A 772 -23.84 -15.31 3.49
C GLN A 772 -23.72 -16.84 3.48
N LYS A 773 -23.31 -17.42 2.36
CA LYS A 773 -23.12 -18.88 2.22
C LYS A 773 -21.79 -19.39 2.78
N LEU A 774 -20.81 -18.51 2.96
CA LEU A 774 -19.49 -18.85 3.47
C LEU A 774 -19.38 -18.47 4.94
N PRO A 775 -19.29 -19.43 5.88
CA PRO A 775 -19.47 -19.20 7.32
C PRO A 775 -18.44 -18.23 7.92
N TYR A 776 -17.23 -18.17 7.37
CA TYR A 776 -16.14 -17.29 7.85
C TYR A 776 -16.21 -15.86 7.29
N SER A 777 -17.20 -15.52 6.47
CA SER A 777 -17.34 -14.17 5.89
C SER A 777 -17.87 -13.16 6.89
N TYR A 778 -18.81 -13.54 7.72
CA TYR A 778 -19.48 -12.68 8.70
C TYR A 778 -19.31 -13.17 10.14
N GLY A 779 -18.93 -14.43 10.33
CA GLY A 779 -18.53 -14.96 11.63
C GLY A 779 -17.12 -14.56 12.00
N VAL A 780 -16.77 -14.71 13.27
CA VAL A 780 -15.41 -14.52 13.78
C VAL A 780 -14.75 -15.86 13.99
N LEU A 781 -13.51 -16.00 13.56
CA LEU A 781 -12.73 -17.23 13.73
C LEU A 781 -12.22 -17.30 15.17
N ILE A 782 -12.39 -18.44 15.80
CA ILE A 782 -11.88 -18.77 17.13
C ILE A 782 -11.21 -20.14 17.11
N ASN A 783 -10.03 -20.26 17.70
CA ASN A 783 -9.35 -21.54 17.78
C ASN A 783 -10.09 -22.50 18.72
N THR A 784 -10.08 -23.82 18.40
CA THR A 784 -10.73 -24.87 19.20
C THR A 784 -10.30 -24.84 20.67
N LYS A 785 -9.01 -24.66 20.96
CA LYS A 785 -8.49 -24.58 22.34
C LYS A 785 -9.06 -23.40 23.13
N LEU A 786 -9.24 -22.26 22.52
CA LEU A 786 -9.85 -21.10 23.16
C LEU A 786 -11.37 -21.32 23.33
N ALA A 787 -12.04 -21.85 22.29
CA ALA A 787 -13.45 -22.17 22.31
C ALA A 787 -13.80 -23.17 23.45
N GLU A 788 -13.02 -24.23 23.58
CA GLU A 788 -13.17 -25.22 24.67
C GLU A 788 -13.01 -24.57 26.07
N ARG A 789 -11.95 -23.77 26.27
CA ARG A 789 -11.73 -23.06 27.56
C ARG A 789 -12.91 -22.15 27.94
N LYS A 790 -13.59 -21.59 26.95
CA LYS A 790 -14.71 -20.66 27.14
C LYS A 790 -16.09 -21.31 27.05
N GLY A 791 -16.18 -22.62 26.78
CA GLY A 791 -17.43 -23.35 26.59
C GLY A 791 -18.23 -22.87 25.37
N ILE A 792 -17.53 -22.41 24.32
CA ILE A 792 -18.10 -21.88 23.08
C ILE A 792 -18.12 -23.02 22.03
N LYS A 793 -19.23 -23.12 21.32
CA LYS A 793 -19.41 -24.07 20.19
C LYS A 793 -19.51 -23.29 18.88
N ASP A 794 -19.27 -23.98 17.77
CA ASP A 794 -19.47 -23.38 16.44
C ASP A 794 -20.93 -22.91 16.29
N GLY A 795 -21.09 -21.69 15.78
CA GLY A 795 -22.38 -21.05 15.61
C GLY A 795 -22.91 -20.33 16.85
N ASP A 796 -22.30 -20.47 18.03
CA ASP A 796 -22.72 -19.74 19.22
C ASP A 796 -22.59 -18.22 19.00
N THR A 797 -23.55 -17.47 19.56
CA THR A 797 -23.40 -16.04 19.71
C THR A 797 -22.44 -15.77 20.86
N ILE A 798 -21.42 -14.97 20.58
CA ILE A 798 -20.42 -14.55 21.57
C ILE A 798 -20.37 -13.02 21.68
N ARG A 799 -19.82 -12.53 22.77
CA ARG A 799 -19.50 -11.13 22.99
C ARG A 799 -17.98 -10.95 22.95
N LEU A 800 -17.52 -10.06 22.08
CA LEU A 800 -16.14 -9.59 22.03
C LEU A 800 -16.07 -8.21 22.69
N GLU A 801 -15.18 -8.03 23.64
CA GLU A 801 -14.97 -6.77 24.36
C GLU A 801 -13.54 -6.30 24.16
N SER A 802 -13.39 -5.12 23.56
CA SER A 802 -12.14 -4.38 23.43
C SER A 802 -12.15 -3.18 24.40
N PRO A 803 -11.02 -2.47 24.59
CA PRO A 803 -10.99 -1.21 25.36
C PRO A 803 -11.94 -0.14 24.81
N VAL A 804 -12.30 -0.20 23.53
CA VAL A 804 -13.15 0.81 22.87
C VAL A 804 -14.63 0.49 23.04
N LYS A 805 -15.03 -0.76 22.76
CA LYS A 805 -16.43 -1.18 22.84
C LYS A 805 -16.63 -2.70 22.92
N SER A 806 -17.84 -3.10 23.19
CA SER A 806 -18.29 -4.49 23.15
C SER A 806 -19.24 -4.74 21.98
N VAL A 807 -19.06 -5.88 21.29
CA VAL A 807 -19.89 -6.27 20.14
C VAL A 807 -20.32 -7.73 20.24
N LYS A 808 -21.48 -8.06 19.65
CA LYS A 808 -21.91 -9.46 19.45
C LYS A 808 -21.37 -9.98 18.11
N ALA A 809 -20.99 -11.26 18.10
CA ALA A 809 -20.52 -11.95 16.92
C ALA A 809 -20.98 -13.41 16.92
N VAL A 810 -20.95 -14.06 15.76
CA VAL A 810 -21.17 -15.51 15.64
C VAL A 810 -19.81 -16.20 15.60
N ALA A 811 -19.55 -17.12 16.49
CA ALA A 811 -18.30 -17.88 16.55
C ALA A 811 -18.20 -18.88 15.39
N ARG A 812 -17.02 -18.98 14.80
CA ARG A 812 -16.60 -20.03 13.86
C ARG A 812 -15.38 -20.74 14.41
N VAL A 813 -15.62 -21.90 14.99
CA VAL A 813 -14.58 -22.70 15.65
C VAL A 813 -13.73 -23.41 14.58
N THR A 814 -12.41 -23.22 14.63
CA THR A 814 -11.51 -23.80 13.63
C THR A 814 -10.08 -23.97 14.18
N GLU A 815 -9.34 -24.94 13.63
CA GLU A 815 -7.89 -25.06 13.83
C GLU A 815 -7.06 -24.13 12.93
N CYS A 816 -7.69 -23.50 11.93
CA CYS A 816 -7.02 -22.63 10.96
C CYS A 816 -6.76 -21.22 11.51
N ILE A 817 -6.44 -21.09 12.79
CA ILE A 817 -6.07 -19.82 13.43
C ILE A 817 -5.19 -20.11 14.66
N HIS A 818 -4.26 -19.20 14.95
CA HIS A 818 -3.41 -19.31 16.14
C HIS A 818 -4.25 -19.42 17.42
N PRO A 819 -3.86 -20.26 18.42
CA PRO A 819 -4.65 -20.50 19.63
C PRO A 819 -4.99 -19.26 20.49
N GLU A 820 -4.20 -18.19 20.38
CA GLU A 820 -4.39 -16.95 21.13
C GLU A 820 -5.06 -15.85 20.28
N VAL A 821 -5.68 -16.20 19.14
CA VAL A 821 -6.15 -15.21 18.18
C VAL A 821 -7.65 -15.35 17.89
N ILE A 822 -8.31 -14.20 17.74
CA ILE A 822 -9.65 -14.07 17.13
C ILE A 822 -9.49 -13.41 15.77
N GLY A 823 -9.96 -14.09 14.71
CA GLY A 823 -9.96 -13.58 13.34
C GLY A 823 -11.28 -12.88 12.99
N ILE A 824 -11.21 -11.64 12.50
CA ILE A 824 -12.38 -10.84 12.11
C ILE A 824 -12.23 -10.42 10.65
N ALA A 825 -13.22 -10.71 9.81
CA ALA A 825 -13.20 -10.28 8.41
C ALA A 825 -13.26 -8.74 8.30
N GLY A 826 -12.28 -8.14 7.60
CA GLY A 826 -12.06 -6.69 7.60
C GLY A 826 -13.07 -5.86 6.79
N ASN A 827 -14.18 -6.45 6.32
CA ASN A 827 -15.14 -5.82 5.39
C ASN A 827 -16.61 -6.01 5.81
N ALA A 828 -16.89 -6.27 7.08
CA ALA A 828 -18.23 -6.49 7.62
C ALA A 828 -18.58 -5.46 8.73
N GLY A 829 -19.84 -5.47 9.22
CA GLY A 829 -20.30 -4.61 10.28
C GLY A 829 -20.71 -3.20 9.83
N HIS A 830 -21.28 -3.10 8.63
CA HIS A 830 -21.87 -1.87 8.09
C HIS A 830 -23.07 -1.38 8.90
N TRP A 831 -23.27 -0.06 8.92
CA TRP A 831 -24.45 0.57 9.56
C TRP A 831 -25.15 1.58 8.65
N ALA A 832 -24.59 1.92 7.49
CA ALA A 832 -25.16 2.91 6.58
C ALA A 832 -26.50 2.44 5.97
N ARG A 833 -27.49 3.34 5.94
CA ARG A 833 -28.82 3.08 5.38
C ARG A 833 -28.78 2.79 3.87
N GLY A 834 -27.86 3.40 3.15
CA GLY A 834 -27.65 3.18 1.71
C GLY A 834 -27.08 1.81 1.34
N LYS A 835 -26.79 0.95 2.34
CA LYS A 835 -26.26 -0.42 2.16
C LYS A 835 -27.16 -1.50 2.78
N PRO A 836 -28.43 -1.57 2.41
CA PRO A 836 -29.41 -2.43 3.11
C PRO A 836 -29.04 -3.91 3.11
N LEU A 837 -28.26 -4.40 2.12
CA LEU A 837 -27.85 -5.80 2.04
C LEU A 837 -26.77 -6.18 3.06
N SER A 838 -25.99 -5.24 3.55
CA SER A 838 -24.84 -5.49 4.44
C SER A 838 -24.95 -4.85 5.83
N THR A 839 -25.94 -3.98 6.04
CA THR A 839 -26.17 -3.29 7.28
C THR A 839 -26.53 -4.26 8.42
N GLY A 840 -25.81 -4.12 9.54
CA GLY A 840 -26.02 -4.93 10.75
C GLY A 840 -25.46 -6.35 10.69
N ILE A 841 -24.71 -6.71 9.65
CA ILE A 841 -24.17 -8.06 9.46
C ILE A 841 -22.66 -8.07 9.72
N GLY A 842 -22.21 -9.01 10.59
CA GLY A 842 -20.79 -9.18 10.95
C GLY A 842 -20.27 -8.10 11.91
N VAL A 843 -18.96 -7.99 12.02
CA VAL A 843 -18.26 -7.12 12.96
C VAL A 843 -17.38 -6.11 12.21
N ASN A 844 -17.51 -4.83 12.58
CA ASN A 844 -16.54 -3.82 12.13
C ASN A 844 -15.27 -3.93 12.98
N PHE A 845 -14.20 -4.47 12.36
CA PHE A 845 -12.89 -4.63 12.99
C PHE A 845 -12.31 -3.28 13.47
N ASN A 846 -12.31 -2.27 12.61
CA ASN A 846 -11.70 -0.98 12.92
C ASN A 846 -12.40 -0.28 14.11
N GLY A 847 -13.69 -0.50 14.27
CA GLY A 847 -14.44 0.04 15.42
C GLY A 847 -14.06 -0.56 16.77
N LEU A 848 -13.26 -1.63 16.81
CA LEU A 848 -12.73 -2.24 18.03
C LEU A 848 -11.30 -1.78 18.34
N LEU A 849 -10.63 -1.08 17.41
CA LEU A 849 -9.23 -0.65 17.55
C LEU A 849 -9.09 0.49 18.54
N PRO A 850 -8.27 0.37 19.58
CA PRO A 850 -7.79 1.52 20.32
C PRO A 850 -7.09 2.53 19.42
N PHE A 851 -7.36 3.82 19.65
CA PHE A 851 -6.85 4.88 18.80
C PHE A 851 -6.39 6.06 19.66
N ASP A 852 -5.13 5.98 20.08
CA ASP A 852 -4.42 7.02 20.82
C ASP A 852 -2.93 6.98 20.43
N MET A 853 -2.18 8.05 20.72
CA MET A 853 -0.79 8.19 20.31
C MET A 853 0.12 7.04 20.77
N SER A 854 -0.18 6.40 21.91
CA SER A 854 0.63 5.29 22.40
C SER A 854 0.54 4.02 21.57
N LYS A 855 -0.45 3.93 20.67
CA LYS A 855 -0.69 2.79 19.77
C LYS A 855 -0.09 2.96 18.38
N PHE A 856 0.53 4.11 18.12
CA PHE A 856 1.18 4.34 16.83
C PHE A 856 2.67 4.02 16.87
N ASP A 857 3.16 3.45 15.77
CA ASP A 857 4.59 3.37 15.49
C ASP A 857 5.14 4.79 15.30
N VAL A 858 6.10 5.17 16.15
CA VAL A 858 6.65 6.54 16.21
C VAL A 858 7.49 6.91 15.00
N ILE A 859 7.86 5.94 14.16
CA ILE A 859 8.65 6.16 12.94
C ILE A 859 7.74 6.33 11.74
N SER A 860 6.80 5.40 11.52
CA SER A 860 5.99 5.32 10.32
C SER A 860 4.54 5.81 10.50
N SER A 861 4.11 6.10 11.72
CA SER A 861 2.70 6.38 12.09
C SER A 861 1.72 5.23 11.78
N ALA A 862 2.17 4.00 11.73
CA ALA A 862 1.29 2.84 11.64
C ALA A 862 0.56 2.60 12.96
N LEU A 863 -0.70 2.18 12.91
CA LEU A 863 -1.50 1.86 14.10
C LEU A 863 -1.36 0.39 14.48
N ASP A 864 -1.29 0.10 15.75
CA ASP A 864 -1.32 -1.27 16.26
C ASP A 864 -2.69 -1.92 16.02
N HIS A 865 -2.73 -2.99 15.27
CA HIS A 865 -3.91 -3.79 14.95
C HIS A 865 -4.04 -5.06 15.82
N CYS A 866 -3.18 -5.23 16.82
CA CYS A 866 -3.32 -6.28 17.83
C CYS A 866 -4.37 -5.89 18.88
N ILE A 867 -5.66 -6.16 18.60
CA ILE A 867 -6.74 -5.75 19.49
C ILE A 867 -6.75 -6.63 20.75
N PRO A 868 -6.62 -6.09 21.96
CA PRO A 868 -6.82 -6.88 23.17
C PRO A 868 -8.31 -7.21 23.35
N LEU A 869 -8.64 -8.49 23.42
CA LEU A 869 -10.02 -8.97 23.49
C LEU A 869 -10.29 -9.84 24.73
N LYS A 870 -11.41 -9.56 25.40
CA LYS A 870 -12.10 -10.50 26.27
C LYS A 870 -13.25 -11.14 25.49
N VAL A 871 -13.44 -12.47 25.71
CA VAL A 871 -14.39 -13.28 24.96
C VAL A 871 -15.37 -13.94 25.93
N TYR A 872 -16.64 -13.74 25.70
CA TYR A 872 -17.71 -14.29 26.54
C TYR A 872 -18.73 -15.03 25.67
N LYS A 873 -19.29 -16.11 26.18
CA LYS A 873 -20.49 -16.70 25.62
C LYS A 873 -21.65 -15.75 25.93
N ALA A 874 -22.46 -15.36 24.91
CA ALA A 874 -23.56 -14.40 25.08
C ALA A 874 -24.89 -15.11 25.38
#